data_eff998223f13277750efb7ce273fd324
#
_entry.id   eff998223f13277750efb7ce273fd324
#
_cell.length_a   1.000
_cell.length_b   1.000
_cell.length_c   1.000
_cell.angle_alpha   90.00
_cell.angle_beta   90.00
_cell.angle_gamma   90.00
#
_symmetry.space_group_name_H-M   'P 1'
#
loop_
_entity.id
_entity.type
_entity.pdbx_description
1 polymer ?
#
loop_
_entity_poly.entity_id
_entity_poly.type
_entity_poly.pdbx_seq_one_letter_code
_entity_poly.pdbx_strand_id
1 'polypeptide(L)'
;MNNSTSHALAVKTPLSRLYLALFSAPLLLFLPADIARAADAFFDGDSRITETLGYTGDVYVGRNQRGNLLIDNGKITAYNINIGRLFDGKIYESVVTVRGPDAELNAVNDRYVLRGDLNLGLGTLRVEEGALASAKEIVVGTTRGYDSHLIATGAGSRVTSNFLSVGTDLGARSTLAIEDGAALNTAYDARIGNGTGPGETDTLSPKATVTGSGSQWNVGRTLTLNGDLDVLDGGAVNVGGVQLAGVSGAGKTAELVIAGKDSRFTSGSSVSVGDYGNGVLSVIDGGSFSAGSNALIVGTSGSGSNRGALIIGSRGNMDTGTGLTEPTPGTAGGAGTLDAKTAISLRGGLFGSYVYFNHTDGNYIFSNTMSGEGDVINTSGQTTLNGDLSALKANVTARGGKVIIASNINTQPEDDIFDVQTLSAENGGTLILNATAGSDVSDGVGYSSAASIKSGGTLGGNGTLGQTEILSGGHISPGDGNIGTLTLKRYLNFIGESFYDVDIAGDGRSDQLLVSGKTTISDRAKVQVTALDPQTSYKTGHSYRILTSDGGIDGEFAGAISKSAFLDVALKQSTNAVDLTIAQKETGGENPGGENPGGENPGGENPGGENPGGENPGGENPGGENPGGENPGGENPGGENPGSGKPGIFQTVAQSSNQWNTAGALSTLTQSGPSLALYNSLLVLSAPEAREAFNQLSGEVYPSMQSNLIAGSTQVFNVLNQRMQRAFDNDSLPIPPLAMSLVQQPEPQNNGVWGQTFGSWSRNSGDGNVGKLDGNTTGFLLGADRKLADHNVRVGGYFGYSRGDYDVDSRRSSTDTDNYHLGLYAAGQQDAFSLRGALGYTWHKIEGERNVDFSGFSDRLKSDYDANSLLAFTEAGYRFGQPDRNIEPFVNLSYIRLHTDSFREDGGAAALSVRNATMNTFYSTLGVRGVTELPKNVNLYGSLGWQHAYGDKNTSSRMAFAGSDAFITQGQAVDEDVMVGDIGVSVQLSRAATLDVGYQGQYGADTRVNSVNANLRWSF
;
A
#
# COMPACT_ATOMS: atom_id res chain seq x y z
N MET A 1 -9.02 6.45 39.81
CA MET A 1 -9.74 7.62 40.38
C MET A 1 -10.98 7.83 39.54
N ASN A 2 -12.08 7.37 40.12
CA ASN A 2 -13.38 8.01 40.23
C ASN A 2 -14.00 8.61 38.94
N ASN A 3 -15.16 8.36 38.57
CA ASN A 3 -16.46 7.92 39.10
C ASN A 3 -17.50 8.29 38.03
N SER A 4 -18.35 7.37 37.68
CA SER A 4 -19.83 7.40 37.84
C SER A 4 -20.56 8.54 37.11
N THR A 5 -21.62 8.30 36.39
CA THR A 5 -22.97 7.95 36.79
C THR A 5 -23.91 7.84 35.57
N SER A 6 -24.62 6.77 35.52
CA SER A 6 -26.03 6.55 35.19
C SER A 6 -26.89 7.75 34.75
N HIS A 7 -27.71 7.55 33.71
CA HIS A 7 -29.13 7.89 33.77
C HIS A 7 -29.95 7.07 32.79
N ALA A 8 -30.88 6.34 33.36
CA ALA A 8 -32.00 5.66 32.74
C ALA A 8 -33.08 6.68 32.30
N LEU A 9 -33.71 6.44 31.16
CA LEU A 9 -35.07 6.92 30.95
C LEU A 9 -35.89 5.88 30.21
N ALA A 10 -36.85 5.36 30.95
CA ALA A 10 -37.98 4.62 30.43
C ALA A 10 -38.97 5.54 29.71
N VAL A 11 -39.69 5.04 28.72
CA VAL A 11 -41.13 5.30 28.52
C VAL A 11 -41.73 4.48 27.38
N LYS A 12 -42.67 3.62 27.76
CA LYS A 12 -44.02 3.31 27.21
C LYS A 12 -44.17 2.27 26.08
N THR A 13 -44.79 1.21 26.52
CA THR A 13 -45.72 0.31 25.77
C THR A 13 -46.91 1.04 25.14
N PRO A 14 -47.56 0.42 24.13
CA PRO A 14 -48.94 -0.04 24.41
C PRO A 14 -49.23 -1.47 23.94
N LEU A 15 -50.12 -2.05 24.76
CA LEU A 15 -50.88 -3.26 24.56
C LEU A 15 -51.58 -3.41 23.20
N SER A 16 -51.60 -4.60 22.65
CA SER A 16 -52.83 -5.39 22.37
C SER A 16 -52.54 -6.56 21.41
N ARG A 17 -52.64 -7.78 21.81
CA ARG A 17 -53.68 -8.73 21.45
C ARG A 17 -53.47 -10.08 22.08
N LEU A 18 -54.39 -10.39 22.93
CA LEU A 18 -54.66 -11.71 23.48
C LEU A 18 -55.04 -12.68 22.39
N TYR A 19 -54.28 -13.79 22.20
CA TYR A 19 -54.79 -14.99 21.60
C TYR A 19 -54.48 -16.16 22.54
N LEU A 20 -55.56 -16.72 22.99
CA LEU A 20 -55.69 -17.94 23.76
C LEU A 20 -55.24 -19.11 22.89
N ALA A 21 -54.21 -19.85 23.29
CA ALA A 21 -53.98 -21.21 22.87
C ALA A 21 -53.67 -22.04 24.11
N LEU A 22 -54.61 -22.82 24.53
CA LEU A 22 -54.53 -23.83 25.56
C LEU A 22 -53.60 -24.99 25.13
N PHE A 23 -52.88 -25.51 26.10
CA PHE A 23 -52.27 -26.85 26.17
C PHE A 23 -51.04 -27.15 25.32
N SER A 24 -49.89 -27.02 25.98
CA SER A 24 -48.97 -28.10 26.29
C SER A 24 -48.07 -27.68 27.47
N ALA A 25 -48.50 -28.06 28.66
CA ALA A 25 -47.68 -28.00 29.86
C ALA A 25 -46.48 -28.97 29.69
N PRO A 26 -45.24 -28.58 30.04
CA PRO A 26 -44.21 -29.56 30.19
C PRO A 26 -44.56 -30.40 31.40
N LEU A 27 -44.68 -31.70 31.21
CA LEU A 27 -44.80 -32.65 32.27
C LEU A 27 -43.46 -32.67 33.04
N LEU A 28 -43.41 -31.88 34.11
CA LEU A 28 -42.31 -31.97 35.09
C LEU A 28 -42.50 -33.30 35.84
N LEU A 29 -41.81 -34.35 35.38
CA LEU A 29 -41.64 -35.56 36.18
C LEU A 29 -40.55 -35.30 37.23
N PHE A 30 -40.94 -34.96 38.43
CA PHE A 30 -40.10 -35.09 39.63
C PHE A 30 -39.89 -36.57 39.93
N LEU A 31 -38.70 -37.08 39.59
CA LEU A 31 -38.26 -38.41 40.05
C LEU A 31 -36.94 -38.23 40.83
N PRO A 32 -36.74 -38.99 41.93
CA PRO A 32 -35.54 -38.87 42.75
C PRO A 32 -34.26 -39.27 41.98
N ALA A 33 -33.14 -38.67 42.35
CA ALA A 33 -31.82 -38.99 41.81
C ALA A 33 -31.55 -40.50 41.82
N ASP A 34 -30.98 -41.06 40.75
CA ASP A 34 -30.56 -42.43 40.48
C ASP A 34 -31.66 -43.45 40.19
N ILE A 35 -32.41 -43.24 39.12
CA ILE A 35 -33.18 -44.34 38.51
C ILE A 35 -32.60 -44.67 37.13
N ALA A 36 -31.87 -45.80 37.03
CA ALA A 36 -31.54 -46.41 35.78
C ALA A 36 -32.85 -46.83 35.06
N ARG A 37 -33.18 -46.17 33.94
CA ARG A 37 -34.34 -46.54 33.11
C ARG A 37 -33.95 -47.69 32.19
N ALA A 38 -34.58 -48.81 32.32
CA ALA A 38 -34.28 -50.09 31.60
C ALA A 38 -34.91 -50.13 30.19
N ALA A 39 -34.73 -49.13 29.35
CA ALA A 39 -35.23 -49.16 27.94
C ALA A 39 -34.58 -48.02 27.13
N ASP A 40 -34.71 -48.11 25.83
CA ASP A 40 -34.40 -47.03 24.87
C ASP A 40 -35.23 -45.77 25.17
N ALA A 41 -34.62 -44.58 25.03
CA ALA A 41 -35.29 -43.31 25.24
C ALA A 41 -35.44 -42.53 23.91
N PHE A 42 -36.54 -41.84 23.76
CA PHE A 42 -36.85 -41.09 22.55
C PHE A 42 -37.17 -39.63 22.87
N PHE A 43 -36.39 -38.70 22.30
CA PHE A 43 -36.61 -37.26 22.39
C PHE A 43 -37.08 -36.75 21.05
N ASP A 44 -38.34 -36.77 20.84
CA ASP A 44 -39.05 -36.26 19.65
C ASP A 44 -39.73 -34.93 20.05
N GLY A 45 -39.44 -33.85 19.35
CA GLY A 45 -39.87 -32.49 19.70
C GLY A 45 -38.90 -31.77 20.68
N ASP A 46 -39.40 -30.74 21.34
CA ASP A 46 -38.58 -29.91 22.25
C ASP A 46 -38.52 -30.51 23.64
N SER A 47 -37.32 -30.74 24.14
CA SER A 47 -37.07 -31.34 25.47
C SER A 47 -35.95 -30.59 26.20
N ARG A 48 -36.08 -30.38 27.53
CA ARG A 48 -35.04 -29.79 28.38
C ARG A 48 -34.76 -30.68 29.59
N ILE A 49 -33.52 -30.98 29.84
CA ILE A 49 -33.03 -31.79 30.94
C ILE A 49 -32.16 -30.93 31.84
N THR A 50 -32.54 -30.85 33.11
CA THR A 50 -31.81 -30.14 34.19
C THR A 50 -31.41 -31.09 35.35
N GLU A 51 -31.64 -32.40 35.19
CA GLU A 51 -31.36 -33.42 36.17
C GLU A 51 -30.46 -34.53 35.58
N THR A 52 -30.04 -35.49 36.41
CA THR A 52 -29.26 -36.64 35.98
C THR A 52 -30.18 -37.78 35.56
N LEU A 53 -30.05 -38.24 34.30
CA LEU A 53 -30.80 -39.36 33.76
C LEU A 53 -29.86 -40.46 33.25
N GLY A 54 -30.05 -41.68 33.69
CA GLY A 54 -29.32 -42.87 33.25
C GLY A 54 -30.23 -43.82 32.48
N TYR A 55 -29.80 -44.26 31.29
CA TYR A 55 -30.52 -45.23 30.43
C TYR A 55 -29.62 -46.45 30.22
N THR A 56 -30.19 -47.66 30.33
CA THR A 56 -29.53 -48.93 30.05
C THR A 56 -29.76 -49.39 28.61
N GLY A 57 -30.34 -48.53 27.77
CA GLY A 57 -30.56 -48.72 26.34
C GLY A 57 -30.00 -47.54 25.53
N ASP A 58 -30.40 -47.40 24.30
CA ASP A 58 -30.03 -46.36 23.40
C ASP A 58 -30.90 -45.09 23.57
N VAL A 59 -30.28 -43.90 23.40
CA VAL A 59 -30.99 -42.62 23.32
C VAL A 59 -31.10 -42.22 21.86
N TYR A 60 -32.30 -41.85 21.43
CA TYR A 60 -32.61 -41.35 20.10
C TYR A 60 -33.21 -39.96 20.20
N VAL A 61 -32.63 -39.01 19.47
CA VAL A 61 -33.12 -37.65 19.34
C VAL A 61 -33.59 -37.46 17.90
N GLY A 62 -34.91 -37.28 17.72
CA GLY A 62 -35.56 -37.13 16.42
C GLY A 62 -35.71 -38.44 15.65
N ARG A 63 -36.27 -39.47 16.29
CA ARG A 63 -36.53 -40.75 15.67
C ARG A 63 -37.81 -40.74 14.81
N ASN A 64 -38.88 -40.13 15.29
CA ASN A 64 -40.19 -40.15 14.65
C ASN A 64 -40.60 -38.76 14.12
N GLN A 65 -40.02 -37.72 14.60
CA GLN A 65 -40.14 -36.32 14.17
C GLN A 65 -38.88 -35.54 14.56
N ARG A 66 -38.77 -34.26 14.14
CA ARG A 66 -37.63 -33.39 14.57
C ARG A 66 -37.52 -33.39 16.12
N GLY A 67 -36.31 -33.62 16.62
CA GLY A 67 -35.96 -33.58 18.05
C GLY A 67 -35.04 -32.42 18.39
N ASN A 68 -35.40 -31.61 19.38
CA ASN A 68 -34.56 -30.60 19.98
C ASN A 68 -34.37 -30.96 21.48
N LEU A 69 -33.17 -31.33 21.83
CA LEU A 69 -32.84 -31.71 23.22
C LEU A 69 -31.83 -30.69 23.81
N LEU A 70 -32.26 -29.99 24.85
CA LEU A 70 -31.41 -29.13 25.64
C LEU A 70 -31.07 -29.79 26.96
N ILE A 71 -29.79 -30.06 27.20
CA ILE A 71 -29.25 -30.51 28.49
C ILE A 71 -28.62 -29.26 29.15
N ASP A 72 -29.30 -28.69 30.14
CA ASP A 72 -28.96 -27.43 30.77
C ASP A 72 -28.55 -27.70 32.23
N ASN A 73 -27.24 -27.82 32.51
CA ASN A 73 -26.66 -28.28 33.74
C ASN A 73 -27.18 -29.67 34.22
N GLY A 74 -27.80 -30.44 33.30
CA GLY A 74 -28.25 -31.79 33.54
C GLY A 74 -27.31 -32.85 32.97
N LYS A 75 -27.57 -34.13 33.23
CA LYS A 75 -26.73 -35.23 32.72
C LYS A 75 -27.56 -36.32 32.06
N ILE A 76 -27.09 -36.79 30.91
CA ILE A 76 -27.64 -37.98 30.24
C ILE A 76 -26.51 -39.00 30.10
N THR A 77 -26.78 -40.23 30.51
CA THR A 77 -25.90 -41.37 30.32
C THR A 77 -26.69 -42.51 29.65
N ALA A 78 -26.16 -43.06 28.55
CA ALA A 78 -26.82 -44.09 27.74
C ALA A 78 -25.80 -45.04 27.10
N TYR A 79 -26.25 -46.19 26.54
CA TYR A 79 -25.35 -47.06 25.79
C TYR A 79 -24.88 -46.42 24.48
N ASN A 80 -25.81 -46.03 23.63
CA ASN A 80 -25.52 -45.23 22.45
C ASN A 80 -26.44 -44.01 22.39
N ILE A 81 -25.96 -43.00 21.71
CA ILE A 81 -26.71 -41.74 21.47
C ILE A 81 -26.81 -41.50 19.95
N ASN A 82 -28.02 -41.46 19.48
CA ASN A 82 -28.32 -41.30 18.04
C ASN A 82 -29.08 -40.00 17.81
N ILE A 83 -28.50 -39.08 17.02
CA ILE A 83 -29.07 -37.76 16.72
C ILE A 83 -29.38 -37.69 15.25
N GLY A 84 -30.69 -37.55 14.88
CA GLY A 84 -31.14 -37.47 13.51
C GLY A 84 -30.75 -38.69 12.66
N ARG A 85 -30.77 -39.89 13.21
CA ARG A 85 -30.39 -41.12 12.46
C ARG A 85 -31.51 -41.61 11.60
N LEU A 86 -31.21 -42.15 10.43
CA LEU A 86 -32.15 -42.80 9.53
C LEU A 86 -32.81 -43.99 10.22
N PHE A 87 -34.16 -43.97 10.28
CA PHE A 87 -34.95 -45.07 10.85
C PHE A 87 -36.20 -45.32 9.97
N ASP A 88 -36.45 -46.56 9.58
CA ASP A 88 -37.52 -46.96 8.69
C ASP A 88 -37.67 -46.11 7.44
N GLY A 89 -36.56 -45.73 6.82
CA GLY A 89 -36.48 -44.92 5.61
C GLY A 89 -36.80 -43.43 5.84
N LYS A 90 -36.96 -42.97 7.05
CA LYS A 90 -37.17 -41.55 7.43
C LYS A 90 -36.00 -41.02 8.24
N ILE A 91 -35.68 -39.77 8.03
CA ILE A 91 -34.67 -39.03 8.78
C ILE A 91 -35.21 -37.63 9.12
N TYR A 92 -34.92 -37.15 10.30
CA TYR A 92 -35.36 -35.83 10.79
C TYR A 92 -34.22 -35.06 11.30
N GLU A 93 -34.08 -33.79 10.84
CA GLU A 93 -33.10 -32.87 11.37
C GLU A 93 -33.27 -32.71 12.89
N SER A 94 -32.22 -32.89 13.65
CA SER A 94 -32.29 -32.92 15.12
C SER A 94 -31.15 -32.14 15.72
N VAL A 95 -31.42 -31.50 16.87
CA VAL A 95 -30.39 -30.70 17.58
C VAL A 95 -30.30 -31.16 19.01
N VAL A 96 -29.07 -31.37 19.46
CA VAL A 96 -28.75 -31.59 20.88
C VAL A 96 -27.81 -30.47 21.31
N THR A 97 -28.20 -29.72 22.34
CA THR A 97 -27.35 -28.71 22.98
C THR A 97 -27.06 -29.14 24.41
N VAL A 98 -25.79 -29.24 24.75
CA VAL A 98 -25.27 -29.52 26.11
C VAL A 98 -24.64 -28.23 26.60
N ARG A 99 -25.24 -27.63 27.66
CA ARG A 99 -24.90 -26.28 28.08
C ARG A 99 -24.75 -26.18 29.60
N GLY A 100 -23.69 -25.49 30.00
CA GLY A 100 -23.37 -25.24 31.44
C GLY A 100 -22.32 -26.17 32.01
N PRO A 101 -21.56 -25.71 33.02
CA PRO A 101 -20.37 -26.40 33.49
C PRO A 101 -20.66 -27.79 34.15
N ASP A 102 -21.89 -28.05 34.56
CA ASP A 102 -22.32 -29.31 35.12
C ASP A 102 -23.08 -30.21 34.11
N ALA A 103 -23.26 -29.74 32.87
CA ALA A 103 -23.97 -30.49 31.85
C ALA A 103 -23.10 -31.57 31.22
N GLU A 104 -23.63 -32.79 31.13
CA GLU A 104 -22.93 -33.92 30.54
C GLU A 104 -23.83 -34.75 29.61
N LEU A 105 -23.24 -35.16 28.48
CA LEU A 105 -23.82 -36.14 27.57
C LEU A 105 -22.85 -37.31 27.38
N ASN A 106 -23.14 -38.47 27.96
CA ASN A 106 -22.22 -39.58 28.03
C ASN A 106 -22.77 -40.84 27.36
N ALA A 107 -22.10 -41.30 26.28
CA ALA A 107 -22.33 -42.65 25.76
C ALA A 107 -21.30 -43.61 26.38
N VAL A 108 -21.77 -44.54 27.23
CA VAL A 108 -20.92 -45.40 28.05
C VAL A 108 -20.91 -46.84 27.59
N ASN A 109 -19.74 -47.47 27.69
CA ASN A 109 -19.53 -48.87 27.42
C ASN A 109 -19.94 -49.73 28.64
N ASP A 110 -20.84 -50.69 28.50
CA ASP A 110 -21.01 -51.75 29.50
C ASP A 110 -19.95 -52.84 29.32
N ARG A 111 -19.52 -53.47 30.43
CA ARG A 111 -18.38 -54.43 30.52
C ARG A 111 -18.45 -55.62 29.56
N TYR A 112 -19.56 -55.85 28.86
CA TYR A 112 -19.79 -57.01 28.02
C TYR A 112 -20.09 -56.73 26.52
N VAL A 113 -20.31 -55.47 26.14
CA VAL A 113 -20.67 -55.12 24.75
C VAL A 113 -19.85 -53.93 24.29
N LEU A 114 -19.31 -54.00 23.07
CA LEU A 114 -18.55 -52.94 22.41
C LEU A 114 -19.44 -51.74 21.98
N ARG A 115 -20.24 -51.21 22.92
CA ARG A 115 -21.16 -50.08 22.75
C ARG A 115 -20.61 -48.84 23.44
N GLY A 116 -21.10 -47.69 23.14
CA GLY A 116 -20.69 -46.38 23.64
C GLY A 116 -20.49 -45.38 22.55
N ASP A 117 -21.34 -45.45 21.52
CA ASP A 117 -21.21 -44.66 20.29
C ASP A 117 -22.17 -43.46 20.31
N LEU A 118 -21.69 -42.35 19.84
CA LEU A 118 -22.47 -41.14 19.61
C LEU A 118 -22.53 -40.92 18.10
N ASN A 119 -23.70 -41.04 17.49
CA ASN A 119 -23.92 -41.05 16.05
C ASN A 119 -24.77 -39.85 15.61
N LEU A 120 -24.28 -39.07 14.67
CA LEU A 120 -25.00 -37.95 14.04
C LEU A 120 -25.33 -38.33 12.58
N GLY A 121 -26.62 -38.39 12.25
CA GLY A 121 -27.09 -38.73 10.91
C GLY A 121 -27.51 -37.49 10.10
N LEU A 122 -28.57 -36.81 10.50
CA LEU A 122 -28.97 -35.48 10.07
C LEU A 122 -29.17 -34.64 11.33
N GLY A 123 -28.09 -34.04 11.88
CA GLY A 123 -28.23 -33.37 13.13
C GLY A 123 -27.01 -32.62 13.62
N THR A 124 -27.26 -31.80 14.61
CA THR A 124 -26.23 -30.98 15.26
C THR A 124 -26.10 -31.38 16.74
N LEU A 125 -24.86 -31.67 17.13
CA LEU A 125 -24.48 -31.69 18.54
C LEU A 125 -23.67 -30.44 18.88
N ARG A 126 -24.16 -29.64 19.83
CA ARG A 126 -23.52 -28.44 20.33
C ARG A 126 -23.15 -28.59 21.79
N VAL A 127 -21.90 -28.35 22.15
CA VAL A 127 -21.37 -28.43 23.52
C VAL A 127 -20.81 -27.06 23.84
N GLU A 128 -21.42 -26.41 24.85
CA GLU A 128 -21.12 -24.98 25.11
C GLU A 128 -21.15 -24.66 26.60
N GLU A 129 -20.59 -23.48 26.99
CA GLU A 129 -20.59 -22.95 28.35
C GLU A 129 -19.97 -23.91 29.41
N GLY A 130 -18.89 -24.61 29.03
CA GLY A 130 -18.16 -25.50 29.94
C GLY A 130 -18.66 -26.94 30.02
N ALA A 131 -19.64 -27.31 29.20
CA ALA A 131 -20.25 -28.65 29.19
C ALA A 131 -19.32 -29.76 28.66
N LEU A 132 -19.69 -31.03 28.97
CA LEU A 132 -18.97 -32.22 28.52
C LEU A 132 -19.84 -33.12 27.65
N ALA A 133 -19.30 -33.56 26.49
CA ALA A 133 -19.83 -34.72 25.77
C ALA A 133 -18.74 -35.81 25.70
N SER A 134 -19.10 -37.05 25.97
CA SER A 134 -18.15 -38.17 25.94
C SER A 134 -18.73 -39.41 25.30
N ALA A 135 -17.93 -40.13 24.51
CA ALA A 135 -18.28 -41.37 23.88
C ALA A 135 -17.03 -42.26 23.66
N LYS A 136 -17.21 -43.55 23.45
CA LYS A 136 -16.13 -44.39 22.95
C LYS A 136 -15.81 -44.06 21.50
N GLU A 137 -16.83 -43.93 20.66
CA GLU A 137 -16.71 -43.50 19.29
C GLU A 137 -17.72 -42.39 18.98
N ILE A 138 -17.27 -41.34 18.30
CA ILE A 138 -18.12 -40.26 17.78
C ILE A 138 -18.09 -40.35 16.29
N VAL A 139 -19.26 -40.49 15.68
CA VAL A 139 -19.43 -40.55 14.20
C VAL A 139 -20.32 -39.42 13.76
N VAL A 140 -19.79 -38.50 12.99
CA VAL A 140 -20.49 -37.35 12.43
C VAL A 140 -20.72 -37.61 10.94
N GLY A 141 -22.00 -37.67 10.51
CA GLY A 141 -22.35 -37.95 9.14
C GLY A 141 -22.48 -39.43 8.83
N THR A 142 -23.39 -40.12 9.53
CA THR A 142 -23.65 -41.54 9.35
C THR A 142 -24.63 -41.86 8.21
N THR A 143 -25.17 -40.83 7.54
CA THR A 143 -26.22 -41.00 6.53
C THR A 143 -25.88 -40.24 5.25
N ARG A 144 -25.85 -40.94 4.15
CA ARG A 144 -25.52 -40.44 2.83
C ARG A 144 -26.47 -39.28 2.42
N GLY A 145 -25.84 -38.16 1.94
CA GLY A 145 -26.57 -37.02 1.38
C GLY A 145 -27.15 -36.04 2.41
N TYR A 146 -26.81 -36.22 3.70
CA TYR A 146 -27.29 -35.34 4.78
C TYR A 146 -26.14 -34.69 5.56
N ASP A 147 -26.40 -33.47 6.04
CA ASP A 147 -25.43 -32.64 6.76
C ASP A 147 -25.49 -32.93 8.26
N SER A 148 -24.33 -33.07 8.90
CA SER A 148 -24.21 -33.30 10.34
C SER A 148 -23.11 -32.42 10.91
N HIS A 149 -23.35 -31.88 12.11
CA HIS A 149 -22.46 -30.92 12.72
C HIS A 149 -22.13 -31.28 14.16
N LEU A 150 -20.83 -31.33 14.48
CA LEU A 150 -20.33 -31.35 15.85
C LEU A 150 -19.65 -30.03 16.17
N ILE A 151 -20.15 -29.28 17.15
CA ILE A 151 -19.69 -27.96 17.53
C ILE A 151 -19.36 -27.97 19.03
N ALA A 152 -18.11 -27.70 19.36
CA ALA A 152 -17.67 -27.41 20.73
C ALA A 152 -17.23 -25.96 20.81
N THR A 153 -17.85 -25.16 21.65
CA THR A 153 -17.60 -23.72 21.73
C THR A 153 -17.60 -23.23 23.19
N GLY A 154 -16.78 -22.23 23.45
CA GLY A 154 -16.66 -21.60 24.76
C GLY A 154 -15.64 -22.28 25.70
N ALA A 155 -14.94 -21.44 26.46
CA ALA A 155 -13.92 -21.91 27.41
C ALA A 155 -14.45 -22.94 28.38
N GLY A 156 -13.74 -24.04 28.57
CA GLY A 156 -14.12 -25.16 29.45
C GLY A 156 -15.00 -26.23 28.81
N SER A 157 -15.63 -25.95 27.66
CA SER A 157 -16.42 -26.95 26.92
C SER A 157 -15.51 -28.06 26.40
N ARG A 158 -15.92 -29.30 26.55
CA ARG A 158 -15.09 -30.46 26.23
C ARG A 158 -15.85 -31.55 25.49
N VAL A 159 -15.22 -32.08 24.47
CA VAL A 159 -15.66 -33.32 23.81
C VAL A 159 -14.55 -34.37 24.00
N THR A 160 -14.88 -35.59 24.40
CA THR A 160 -13.90 -36.65 24.55
C THR A 160 -14.35 -37.91 23.84
N SER A 161 -13.43 -38.57 23.14
CA SER A 161 -13.69 -39.84 22.49
C SER A 161 -12.44 -40.71 22.43
N ASN A 162 -12.62 -42.01 22.21
CA ASN A 162 -11.50 -42.88 21.84
C ASN A 162 -11.23 -42.79 20.32
N PHE A 163 -12.31 -42.74 19.54
CA PHE A 163 -12.25 -42.63 18.08
C PHE A 163 -13.20 -41.53 17.61
N LEU A 164 -12.81 -40.79 16.56
CA LEU A 164 -13.62 -39.80 15.94
C LEU A 164 -13.64 -40.00 14.42
N SER A 165 -14.82 -39.98 13.85
CA SER A 165 -14.98 -40.02 12.38
C SER A 165 -15.93 -38.92 11.95
N VAL A 166 -15.53 -38.09 11.00
CA VAL A 166 -16.32 -37.02 10.42
C VAL A 166 -16.47 -37.26 8.93
N GLY A 167 -17.69 -37.35 8.42
CA GLY A 167 -17.98 -37.63 7.02
C GLY A 167 -17.68 -39.08 6.63
N THR A 168 -18.33 -40.03 7.29
CA THR A 168 -18.09 -41.48 7.07
C THR A 168 -18.80 -42.05 5.84
N ASP A 169 -19.92 -41.44 5.41
CA ASP A 169 -20.68 -41.86 4.26
C ASP A 169 -20.55 -40.89 3.09
N LEU A 170 -20.66 -41.44 1.90
CA LEU A 170 -20.57 -40.68 0.65
C LEU A 170 -21.66 -39.57 0.57
N GLY A 171 -21.22 -38.35 0.25
CA GLY A 171 -22.10 -37.21 0.04
C GLY A 171 -22.64 -36.55 1.30
N ALA A 172 -22.06 -36.82 2.50
CA ALA A 172 -22.39 -36.13 3.70
C ALA A 172 -21.50 -34.88 3.88
N ARG A 173 -22.11 -33.70 3.98
CA ARG A 173 -21.41 -32.44 4.32
C ARG A 173 -21.26 -32.33 5.83
N SER A 174 -20.41 -33.13 6.39
CA SER A 174 -20.24 -33.15 7.83
C SER A 174 -19.18 -32.17 8.28
N THR A 175 -19.43 -31.46 9.37
CA THR A 175 -18.48 -30.50 9.93
C THR A 175 -18.17 -30.77 11.38
N LEU A 176 -16.92 -30.47 11.75
CA LEU A 176 -16.44 -30.37 13.10
C LEU A 176 -15.99 -28.93 13.34
N ALA A 177 -16.46 -28.28 14.39
CA ALA A 177 -16.00 -26.97 14.82
C ALA A 177 -15.58 -27.00 16.30
N ILE A 178 -14.40 -26.47 16.57
CA ILE A 178 -13.85 -26.30 17.94
C ILE A 178 -13.45 -24.83 18.05
N GLU A 179 -14.21 -24.11 18.87
CA GLU A 179 -14.21 -22.64 18.85
C GLU A 179 -14.12 -22.05 20.26
N ASP A 180 -13.66 -20.80 20.34
CA ASP A 180 -13.75 -19.97 21.56
C ASP A 180 -13.19 -20.61 22.84
N GLY A 181 -12.09 -21.35 22.72
CA GLY A 181 -11.40 -21.96 23.85
C GLY A 181 -11.94 -23.34 24.27
N ALA A 182 -12.76 -23.98 23.44
CA ALA A 182 -13.21 -25.36 23.68
C ALA A 182 -12.12 -26.39 23.38
N ALA A 183 -12.24 -27.60 23.91
CA ALA A 183 -11.31 -28.69 23.72
C ALA A 183 -11.98 -29.97 23.22
N LEU A 184 -11.38 -30.60 22.23
CA LEU A 184 -11.70 -31.96 21.79
C LEU A 184 -10.51 -32.88 22.03
N ASN A 185 -10.72 -34.01 22.72
CA ASN A 185 -9.70 -35.03 22.96
C ASN A 185 -10.12 -36.37 22.38
N THR A 186 -9.36 -36.85 21.39
CA THR A 186 -9.52 -38.19 20.81
C THR A 186 -8.34 -39.04 21.24
N ALA A 187 -8.60 -40.07 22.09
CA ALA A 187 -7.54 -40.85 22.72
C ALA A 187 -6.71 -41.68 21.73
N TYR A 188 -7.31 -42.12 20.65
CA TYR A 188 -6.66 -42.95 19.63
C TYR A 188 -6.70 -42.24 18.28
N ASP A 189 -7.52 -42.70 17.34
CA ASP A 189 -7.47 -42.28 15.95
C ASP A 189 -8.65 -41.36 15.62
N ALA A 190 -8.39 -40.37 14.79
CA ALA A 190 -9.38 -39.47 14.20
C ALA A 190 -9.32 -39.52 12.69
N ARG A 191 -10.48 -39.39 12.04
CA ARG A 191 -10.59 -39.35 10.59
C ARG A 191 -11.54 -38.24 10.14
N ILE A 192 -11.10 -37.45 9.16
CA ILE A 192 -11.93 -36.51 8.43
C ILE A 192 -12.04 -37.00 6.99
N GLY A 193 -13.25 -37.34 6.58
CA GLY A 193 -13.54 -37.94 5.26
C GLY A 193 -13.31 -39.43 5.21
N ASN A 194 -14.17 -40.12 4.45
CA ASN A 194 -14.00 -41.51 4.15
C ASN A 194 -13.30 -41.70 2.81
N GLY A 195 -12.28 -42.56 2.78
CA GLY A 195 -11.67 -42.96 1.51
C GLY A 195 -12.66 -43.82 0.73
N THR A 196 -13.16 -43.31 -0.36
CA THR A 196 -14.02 -44.07 -1.28
C THR A 196 -13.23 -44.76 -2.35
N GLY A 197 -13.71 -45.94 -2.80
CA GLY A 197 -13.10 -46.69 -3.89
C GLY A 197 -13.14 -45.91 -5.21
N PRO A 198 -12.36 -46.39 -6.23
CA PRO A 198 -12.27 -45.72 -7.52
C PRO A 198 -13.63 -45.66 -8.21
N GLY A 199 -14.07 -44.47 -8.63
CA GLY A 199 -15.22 -44.26 -9.50
C GLY A 199 -16.32 -43.33 -9.01
N GLU A 200 -16.23 -42.73 -7.83
CA GLU A 200 -17.27 -41.83 -7.35
C GLU A 200 -16.85 -40.36 -7.38
N THR A 201 -17.62 -39.54 -8.10
CA THR A 201 -17.38 -38.12 -8.39
C THR A 201 -18.03 -37.18 -7.37
N ASP A 202 -18.03 -37.51 -6.08
CA ASP A 202 -18.66 -36.63 -5.09
C ASP A 202 -17.70 -35.47 -4.69
N THR A 203 -18.16 -34.27 -5.00
CA THR A 203 -17.38 -33.01 -4.81
C THR A 203 -17.47 -32.43 -3.39
N LEU A 204 -18.11 -33.14 -2.46
CA LEU A 204 -18.35 -32.64 -1.11
C LEU A 204 -17.28 -33.18 -0.14
N SER A 205 -16.40 -32.29 0.34
CA SER A 205 -15.39 -32.59 1.36
C SER A 205 -15.89 -32.29 2.77
N PRO A 206 -15.82 -33.25 3.69
CA PRO A 206 -16.01 -32.98 5.11
C PRO A 206 -14.94 -31.98 5.61
N LYS A 207 -15.36 -31.13 6.55
CA LYS A 207 -14.50 -30.06 7.05
C LYS A 207 -14.40 -30.06 8.57
N ALA A 208 -13.18 -29.93 9.08
CA ALA A 208 -12.94 -29.60 10.48
C ALA A 208 -12.34 -28.20 10.60
N THR A 209 -12.72 -27.47 11.64
CA THR A 209 -12.18 -26.15 11.96
C THR A 209 -11.82 -26.07 13.46
N VAL A 210 -10.62 -25.59 13.76
CA VAL A 210 -10.17 -25.27 15.11
C VAL A 210 -9.78 -23.81 15.12
N THR A 211 -10.58 -22.97 15.76
CA THR A 211 -10.41 -21.53 15.69
C THR A 211 -10.56 -20.84 17.04
N GLY A 212 -9.85 -19.76 17.22
CA GLY A 212 -9.88 -18.96 18.44
C GLY A 212 -8.85 -19.39 19.49
N SER A 213 -8.36 -18.40 20.21
CA SER A 213 -7.34 -18.61 21.25
C SER A 213 -7.83 -19.57 22.34
N GLY A 214 -7.04 -20.57 22.66
CA GLY A 214 -7.37 -21.61 23.64
C GLY A 214 -8.13 -22.81 23.08
N SER A 215 -8.63 -22.76 21.85
CA SER A 215 -9.28 -23.90 21.19
C SER A 215 -8.27 -24.99 20.86
N GLN A 216 -8.57 -26.24 21.23
CA GLN A 216 -7.61 -27.32 21.09
C GLN A 216 -8.25 -28.62 20.59
N TRP A 217 -7.57 -29.29 19.65
CA TRP A 217 -7.86 -30.68 19.30
C TRP A 217 -6.64 -31.57 19.53
N ASN A 218 -6.77 -32.53 20.42
CA ASN A 218 -5.71 -33.49 20.72
C ASN A 218 -6.11 -34.88 20.21
N VAL A 219 -5.27 -35.48 19.37
CA VAL A 219 -5.42 -36.86 18.86
C VAL A 219 -4.24 -37.70 19.31
N GLY A 220 -4.50 -38.71 20.12
CA GLY A 220 -3.45 -39.48 20.77
C GLY A 220 -2.60 -40.33 19.82
N ARG A 221 -3.15 -40.74 18.67
CA ARG A 221 -2.44 -41.58 17.69
C ARG A 221 -2.45 -40.91 16.32
N THR A 222 -3.30 -41.37 15.40
CA THR A 222 -3.28 -40.94 14.00
C THR A 222 -4.48 -40.08 13.63
N LEU A 223 -4.25 -38.95 13.00
CA LEU A 223 -5.24 -38.17 12.27
C LEU A 223 -5.11 -38.47 10.77
N THR A 224 -6.17 -39.03 10.20
CA THR A 224 -6.27 -39.25 8.74
C THR A 224 -7.16 -38.20 8.12
N LEU A 225 -6.61 -37.38 7.25
CA LEU A 225 -7.31 -36.32 6.54
C LEU A 225 -7.57 -36.73 5.09
N ASN A 226 -8.83 -36.95 4.72
CA ASN A 226 -9.31 -37.09 3.35
C ASN A 226 -10.35 -35.99 3.03
N GLY A 227 -10.38 -34.95 3.81
CA GLY A 227 -11.14 -33.71 3.69
C GLY A 227 -10.31 -32.56 4.23
N ASP A 228 -10.96 -31.46 4.57
CA ASP A 228 -10.29 -30.22 4.95
C ASP A 228 -10.19 -30.03 6.46
N LEU A 229 -9.03 -29.54 6.93
CA LEU A 229 -8.82 -29.08 8.28
C LEU A 229 -8.26 -27.67 8.28
N ASP A 230 -8.99 -26.72 8.86
CA ASP A 230 -8.54 -25.37 9.09
C ASP A 230 -8.18 -25.15 10.58
N VAL A 231 -6.97 -24.66 10.85
CA VAL A 231 -6.49 -24.25 12.18
C VAL A 231 -6.21 -22.75 12.14
N LEU A 232 -7.10 -21.99 12.78
CA LEU A 232 -7.19 -20.54 12.56
C LEU A 232 -7.13 -19.77 13.89
N ASP A 233 -6.71 -18.51 13.82
CA ASP A 233 -6.89 -17.50 14.88
C ASP A 233 -6.46 -17.93 16.28
N GLY A 234 -5.34 -18.63 16.39
CA GLY A 234 -4.78 -19.13 17.66
C GLY A 234 -5.28 -20.51 18.08
N GLY A 235 -6.00 -21.23 17.21
CA GLY A 235 -6.37 -22.62 17.41
C GLY A 235 -5.16 -23.56 17.43
N ALA A 236 -5.24 -24.68 18.14
CA ALA A 236 -4.15 -25.63 18.28
C ALA A 236 -4.61 -27.08 17.99
N VAL A 237 -3.84 -27.78 17.19
CA VAL A 237 -4.03 -29.23 16.92
C VAL A 237 -2.76 -29.98 17.26
N ASN A 238 -2.88 -31.01 18.12
CA ASN A 238 -1.78 -31.87 18.52
C ASN A 238 -2.12 -33.30 18.17
N VAL A 239 -1.26 -33.98 17.41
CA VAL A 239 -1.52 -35.35 16.95
C VAL A 239 -0.31 -36.24 17.19
N GLY A 240 -0.54 -37.52 17.43
CA GLY A 240 0.55 -38.51 17.44
C GLY A 240 1.19 -38.70 16.08
N GLY A 241 0.41 -38.67 15.02
CA GLY A 241 0.82 -38.67 13.63
C GLY A 241 -0.29 -38.22 12.71
N VAL A 242 0.02 -37.82 11.48
CA VAL A 242 -0.99 -37.41 10.51
C VAL A 242 -0.68 -37.90 9.09
N GLN A 243 -1.73 -38.24 8.36
CA GLN A 243 -1.70 -38.58 6.94
C GLN A 243 -2.68 -37.70 6.21
N LEU A 244 -2.20 -36.84 5.30
CA LEU A 244 -3.00 -36.06 4.38
C LEU A 244 -3.21 -36.85 3.08
N ALA A 245 -4.47 -37.03 2.72
CA ALA A 245 -4.86 -37.92 1.62
C ALA A 245 -4.40 -39.38 1.83
N GLY A 246 -4.73 -39.93 3.03
CA GLY A 246 -4.26 -41.22 3.46
C GLY A 246 -5.01 -42.44 2.86
N VAL A 247 -5.92 -42.26 1.89
CA VAL A 247 -6.65 -43.35 1.23
C VAL A 247 -6.72 -43.12 -0.28
N SER A 248 -6.45 -44.16 -1.04
CA SER A 248 -6.42 -44.15 -2.51
C SER A 248 -7.82 -43.85 -3.12
N GLY A 249 -7.87 -42.86 -3.98
CA GLY A 249 -9.02 -42.55 -4.82
C GLY A 249 -8.65 -41.40 -5.76
N ALA A 250 -8.61 -41.68 -7.06
CA ALA A 250 -8.31 -40.65 -8.04
C ALA A 250 -9.26 -39.45 -7.91
N GLY A 251 -8.75 -38.24 -7.75
CA GLY A 251 -9.47 -36.98 -7.80
C GLY A 251 -9.89 -36.36 -6.47
N LYS A 252 -9.44 -36.86 -5.31
CA LYS A 252 -9.71 -36.19 -4.02
C LYS A 252 -8.48 -35.45 -3.51
N THR A 253 -8.71 -34.25 -3.00
CA THR A 253 -7.71 -33.42 -2.36
C THR A 253 -8.02 -33.30 -0.87
N ALA A 254 -7.04 -33.53 -0.02
CA ALA A 254 -7.10 -33.22 1.40
C ALA A 254 -6.27 -31.95 1.65
N GLU A 255 -6.85 -31.00 2.36
CA GLU A 255 -6.19 -29.74 2.67
C GLU A 255 -6.03 -29.55 4.19
N LEU A 256 -4.82 -29.24 4.65
CA LEU A 256 -4.55 -28.74 5.99
C LEU A 256 -4.07 -27.29 5.89
N VAL A 257 -4.85 -26.36 6.45
CA VAL A 257 -4.53 -24.94 6.51
C VAL A 257 -4.22 -24.54 7.95
N ILE A 258 -3.09 -23.90 8.16
CA ILE A 258 -2.70 -23.34 9.45
C ILE A 258 -2.48 -21.84 9.22
N ALA A 259 -3.41 -21.01 9.69
CA ALA A 259 -3.41 -19.59 9.37
C ALA A 259 -3.66 -18.71 10.59
N GLY A 260 -2.99 -17.59 10.63
CA GLY A 260 -3.11 -16.60 11.69
C GLY A 260 -2.12 -16.82 12.85
N LYS A 261 -1.75 -15.71 13.47
CA LYS A 261 -0.80 -15.70 14.58
C LYS A 261 -1.27 -16.62 15.70
N ASP A 262 -0.33 -17.35 16.30
CA ASP A 262 -0.53 -18.32 17.38
C ASP A 262 -1.31 -19.58 17.00
N SER A 263 -1.77 -19.72 15.75
CA SER A 263 -2.32 -20.97 15.21
C SER A 263 -1.21 -22.00 15.06
N ARG A 264 -1.43 -23.22 15.54
CA ARG A 264 -0.38 -24.25 15.53
C ARG A 264 -0.90 -25.65 15.28
N PHE A 265 -0.13 -26.38 14.49
CA PHE A 265 -0.30 -27.83 14.29
C PHE A 265 0.99 -28.56 14.67
N THR A 266 0.89 -29.56 15.56
CA THR A 266 2.04 -30.31 16.06
C THR A 266 1.80 -31.79 15.86
N SER A 267 2.74 -32.49 15.20
CA SER A 267 2.75 -33.95 15.06
C SER A 267 3.90 -34.57 15.85
N GLY A 268 3.61 -35.65 16.55
CA GLY A 268 4.60 -36.47 17.29
C GLY A 268 5.38 -37.44 16.42
N SER A 269 5.01 -37.60 15.14
CA SER A 269 5.69 -38.47 14.18
C SER A 269 5.78 -37.80 12.80
N SER A 270 6.40 -38.51 11.83
CA SER A 270 6.47 -38.02 10.45
C SER A 270 5.10 -37.75 9.87
N VAL A 271 5.02 -36.75 9.04
CA VAL A 271 3.80 -36.30 8.35
C VAL A 271 3.92 -36.60 6.87
N SER A 272 2.92 -37.29 6.32
CA SER A 272 2.85 -37.55 4.88
C SER A 272 1.77 -36.64 4.26
N VAL A 273 2.15 -35.94 3.19
CA VAL A 273 1.29 -35.08 2.38
C VAL A 273 1.19 -35.67 0.98
N GLY A 274 0.01 -36.20 0.62
CA GLY A 274 -0.21 -36.78 -0.71
C GLY A 274 0.23 -38.24 -0.86
N ASP A 275 0.16 -39.08 0.19
CA ASP A 275 0.65 -40.45 0.17
C ASP A 275 -0.21 -41.37 -0.74
N TYR A 276 -1.54 -41.33 -0.59
CA TYR A 276 -2.47 -42.14 -1.37
C TYR A 276 -3.51 -41.32 -2.18
N GLY A 277 -3.41 -40.03 -2.14
CA GLY A 277 -4.28 -39.07 -2.86
C GLY A 277 -3.56 -37.73 -2.98
N ASN A 278 -4.24 -36.68 -3.42
CA ASN A 278 -3.68 -35.34 -3.48
C ASN A 278 -3.74 -34.69 -2.08
N GLY A 279 -2.60 -34.19 -1.59
CA GLY A 279 -2.52 -33.53 -0.29
C GLY A 279 -1.91 -32.14 -0.37
N VAL A 280 -2.47 -31.17 0.34
CA VAL A 280 -1.94 -29.80 0.46
C VAL A 280 -1.78 -29.44 1.93
N LEU A 281 -0.60 -28.98 2.32
CA LEU A 281 -0.34 -28.32 3.58
C LEU A 281 -0.05 -26.83 3.32
N SER A 282 -0.90 -25.96 3.83
CA SER A 282 -0.76 -24.50 3.70
C SER A 282 -0.46 -23.88 5.07
N VAL A 283 0.63 -23.09 5.17
CA VAL A 283 1.04 -22.40 6.41
C VAL A 283 1.16 -20.90 6.13
N ILE A 284 0.28 -20.10 6.77
CA ILE A 284 -0.04 -18.74 6.33
C ILE A 284 -0.10 -17.79 7.53
N ASP A 285 0.19 -16.51 7.32
CA ASP A 285 -0.08 -15.40 8.25
C ASP A 285 0.40 -15.65 9.69
N GLY A 286 1.62 -16.19 9.82
CA GLY A 286 2.22 -16.49 11.12
C GLY A 286 1.73 -17.77 11.79
N GLY A 287 0.92 -18.58 11.11
CA GLY A 287 0.61 -19.95 11.55
C GLY A 287 1.87 -20.81 11.65
N SER A 288 1.89 -21.82 12.49
CA SER A 288 3.08 -22.66 12.73
C SER A 288 2.79 -24.14 12.62
N PHE A 289 3.70 -24.84 11.92
CA PHE A 289 3.68 -26.29 11.76
C PHE A 289 4.94 -26.92 12.36
N SER A 290 4.79 -28.04 13.08
CA SER A 290 5.90 -28.80 13.64
C SER A 290 5.65 -30.31 13.54
N ALA A 291 6.63 -31.05 13.01
CA ALA A 291 6.74 -32.50 13.19
C ALA A 291 7.89 -32.86 14.16
N GLY A 292 8.39 -31.89 14.92
CA GLY A 292 9.55 -32.05 15.79
C GLY A 292 10.80 -32.41 14.99
N SER A 293 11.52 -33.45 15.39
CA SER A 293 12.68 -33.99 14.67
C SER A 293 12.30 -35.03 13.59
N ASN A 294 11.02 -35.22 13.32
CA ASN A 294 10.54 -36.14 12.31
C ASN A 294 10.41 -35.46 10.94
N ALA A 295 10.27 -36.27 9.90
CA ALA A 295 10.18 -35.74 8.53
C ALA A 295 8.77 -35.27 8.15
N LEU A 296 8.69 -34.18 7.41
CA LEU A 296 7.56 -33.84 6.56
C LEU A 296 7.83 -34.45 5.17
N ILE A 297 7.06 -35.46 4.83
CA ILE A 297 7.19 -36.16 3.54
C ILE A 297 6.17 -35.54 2.58
N VAL A 298 6.64 -34.98 1.47
CA VAL A 298 5.80 -34.37 0.44
C VAL A 298 5.84 -35.22 -0.82
N GLY A 299 4.67 -35.67 -1.28
CA GLY A 299 4.53 -36.59 -2.42
C GLY A 299 4.68 -38.05 -2.04
N THR A 300 4.65 -38.92 -3.03
CA THR A 300 4.75 -40.39 -2.90
C THR A 300 5.83 -40.97 -3.78
N SER A 301 6.50 -42.00 -3.30
CA SER A 301 7.47 -42.82 -4.08
C SER A 301 6.80 -43.86 -4.93
N GLY A 302 5.48 -44.01 -4.95
CA GLY A 302 4.74 -45.04 -5.70
C GLY A 302 4.41 -44.62 -7.12
N SER A 303 3.97 -45.59 -7.91
CA SER A 303 3.54 -45.41 -9.30
C SER A 303 2.15 -44.78 -9.46
N GLY A 304 1.58 -44.20 -8.40
CA GLY A 304 0.29 -43.54 -8.38
C GLY A 304 0.34 -42.09 -8.89
N SER A 305 -0.81 -41.56 -9.33
CA SER A 305 -0.99 -40.19 -9.81
C SER A 305 -1.13 -39.17 -8.67
N ASN A 306 -0.64 -39.47 -7.50
CA ASN A 306 -0.83 -38.68 -6.30
C ASN A 306 0.19 -37.55 -6.19
N ARG A 307 -0.20 -36.40 -5.63
CA ARG A 307 0.64 -35.21 -5.49
C ARG A 307 0.63 -34.70 -4.08
N GLY A 308 1.80 -34.25 -3.62
CA GLY A 308 1.94 -33.53 -2.36
C GLY A 308 2.40 -32.11 -2.60
N ALA A 309 1.83 -31.15 -1.86
CA ALA A 309 2.28 -29.78 -1.86
C ALA A 309 2.40 -29.22 -0.44
N LEU A 310 3.53 -28.56 -0.18
CA LEU A 310 3.71 -27.65 0.93
C LEU A 310 3.66 -26.22 0.38
N ILE A 311 2.81 -25.37 0.93
CA ILE A 311 2.64 -23.98 0.48
C ILE A 311 2.83 -23.03 1.66
N ILE A 312 3.75 -22.10 1.54
CA ILE A 312 4.04 -21.09 2.55
C ILE A 312 3.52 -19.74 2.06
N GLY A 313 2.62 -19.12 2.82
CA GLY A 313 2.14 -17.77 2.60
C GLY A 313 0.86 -17.65 1.78
N SER A 314 0.29 -18.76 1.30
CA SER A 314 -1.04 -18.74 0.68
C SER A 314 -1.74 -20.07 0.84
N ARG A 315 -3.07 -20.04 0.68
CA ARG A 315 -3.86 -21.27 0.54
C ARG A 315 -3.57 -21.89 -0.82
N GLY A 316 -3.50 -23.19 -0.89
CA GLY A 316 -3.34 -23.91 -2.14
C GLY A 316 -4.66 -24.42 -2.71
N ASN A 317 -4.70 -24.59 -4.02
CA ASN A 317 -5.79 -25.28 -4.69
C ASN A 317 -5.21 -26.36 -5.61
N MET A 318 -5.66 -27.58 -5.46
CA MET A 318 -5.43 -28.63 -6.45
C MET A 318 -6.69 -28.80 -7.27
N ASP A 319 -6.61 -28.49 -8.55
CA ASP A 319 -7.71 -28.74 -9.47
C ASP A 319 -7.96 -30.27 -9.56
N THR A 320 -9.19 -30.66 -9.25
CA THR A 320 -9.64 -32.05 -9.31
C THR A 320 -10.03 -32.49 -10.73
N GLY A 321 -9.83 -31.63 -11.73
CA GLY A 321 -10.07 -31.91 -13.15
C GLY A 321 -9.16 -33.04 -13.65
N THR A 322 -9.54 -33.63 -14.77
CA THR A 322 -8.88 -34.81 -15.40
C THR A 322 -7.48 -34.52 -15.97
N GLY A 323 -6.89 -33.35 -15.67
CA GLY A 323 -5.58 -32.91 -16.14
C GLY A 323 -4.49 -33.09 -15.09
N LEU A 324 -3.28 -33.37 -15.53
CA LEU A 324 -2.04 -33.39 -14.75
C LEU A 324 -1.58 -31.96 -14.42
N THR A 325 -2.41 -31.16 -13.71
CA THR A 325 -2.10 -29.77 -13.41
C THR A 325 -1.30 -29.62 -12.10
N GLU A 326 -0.31 -28.75 -12.08
CA GLU A 326 0.41 -28.36 -10.87
C GLU A 326 -0.56 -27.77 -9.83
N PRO A 327 -0.27 -27.94 -8.51
CA PRO A 327 -0.97 -27.17 -7.49
C PRO A 327 -0.84 -25.67 -7.75
N THR A 328 -1.94 -24.91 -7.62
CA THR A 328 -1.92 -23.47 -7.82
C THR A 328 -2.01 -22.77 -6.46
N PRO A 329 -0.99 -21.97 -6.08
CA PRO A 329 -1.08 -21.09 -4.92
C PRO A 329 -2.19 -20.04 -5.12
N GLY A 330 -2.90 -19.73 -4.05
CA GLY A 330 -3.88 -18.64 -4.03
C GLY A 330 -3.21 -17.25 -3.95
N THR A 331 -3.96 -16.26 -3.51
CA THR A 331 -3.41 -14.91 -3.27
C THR A 331 -2.35 -14.96 -2.17
N ALA A 332 -1.22 -14.29 -2.39
CA ALA A 332 -0.13 -14.21 -1.42
C ALA A 332 -0.57 -13.45 -0.14
N GLY A 333 -0.33 -14.04 1.00
CA GLY A 333 -0.48 -13.48 2.35
C GLY A 333 0.87 -13.41 3.08
N GLY A 334 0.84 -13.23 4.40
CA GLY A 334 2.05 -13.36 5.22
C GLY A 334 2.56 -14.81 5.26
N ALA A 335 3.87 -15.00 5.37
CA ALA A 335 4.42 -16.33 5.51
C ALA A 335 4.04 -16.97 6.86
N GLY A 336 3.81 -18.28 6.88
CA GLY A 336 3.80 -19.07 8.09
C GLY A 336 5.17 -19.67 8.38
N THR A 337 5.30 -20.37 9.48
CA THR A 337 6.59 -20.92 9.95
C THR A 337 6.55 -22.44 10.09
N LEU A 338 7.64 -23.10 9.73
CA LEU A 338 7.89 -24.48 10.07
C LEU A 338 8.94 -24.55 11.19
N ASP A 339 8.75 -25.49 12.14
CA ASP A 339 9.79 -25.77 13.13
C ASP A 339 11.09 -26.15 12.40
N ALA A 340 12.18 -25.46 12.71
CA ALA A 340 13.47 -25.66 12.04
C ALA A 340 14.05 -27.08 12.17
N LYS A 341 13.56 -27.88 13.12
CA LYS A 341 13.95 -29.28 13.28
C LYS A 341 13.20 -30.23 12.33
N THR A 342 12.10 -29.79 11.74
CA THR A 342 11.34 -30.60 10.78
C THR A 342 12.06 -30.67 9.45
N ALA A 343 12.58 -31.81 9.12
CA ALA A 343 13.22 -32.07 7.82
C ALA A 343 12.12 -32.30 6.74
N ILE A 344 12.32 -31.77 5.56
CA ILE A 344 11.43 -31.96 4.42
C ILE A 344 12.03 -32.97 3.45
N SER A 345 11.28 -34.02 3.18
CA SER A 345 11.65 -35.05 2.20
C SER A 345 10.70 -35.01 1.01
N LEU A 346 11.20 -34.59 -0.13
CA LEU A 346 10.45 -34.58 -1.39
C LEU A 346 10.56 -35.99 -2.01
N ARG A 347 9.43 -36.60 -2.34
CA ARG A 347 9.35 -37.90 -2.98
C ARG A 347 8.69 -37.75 -4.33
N GLY A 348 9.41 -37.11 -5.26
CA GLY A 348 8.94 -36.83 -6.60
C GLY A 348 8.88 -38.13 -7.39
N GLY A 349 7.72 -38.77 -7.46
CA GLY A 349 7.44 -39.75 -8.48
C GLY A 349 7.11 -39.08 -9.82
N LEU A 350 6.53 -39.83 -10.76
CA LEU A 350 6.10 -39.34 -12.08
C LEU A 350 5.17 -38.11 -12.06
N PHE A 351 4.64 -37.71 -10.89
CA PHE A 351 3.59 -36.69 -10.76
C PHE A 351 3.91 -35.51 -9.81
N GLY A 352 5.07 -35.51 -9.20
CA GLY A 352 5.69 -34.35 -8.54
C GLY A 352 5.36 -34.15 -7.06
N SER A 353 6.37 -33.65 -6.37
CA SER A 353 6.32 -33.09 -5.03
C SER A 353 6.63 -31.61 -5.14
N TYR A 354 5.84 -30.77 -4.49
CA TYR A 354 5.93 -29.31 -4.64
C TYR A 354 6.14 -28.63 -3.31
N VAL A 355 7.06 -27.65 -3.28
CA VAL A 355 7.17 -26.65 -2.23
C VAL A 355 6.99 -25.28 -2.86
N TYR A 356 5.94 -24.56 -2.45
CA TYR A 356 5.69 -23.22 -2.93
C TYR A 356 5.98 -22.19 -1.83
N PHE A 357 6.68 -21.14 -2.22
CA PHE A 357 6.79 -19.92 -1.46
C PHE A 357 5.98 -18.84 -2.19
N ASN A 358 4.85 -18.47 -1.62
CA ASN A 358 3.93 -17.47 -2.18
C ASN A 358 3.46 -16.55 -1.07
N HIS A 359 4.32 -15.62 -0.68
CA HIS A 359 4.09 -14.73 0.45
C HIS A 359 4.43 -13.27 0.10
N THR A 360 4.04 -12.34 0.99
CA THR A 360 4.30 -10.91 0.81
C THR A 360 5.54 -10.42 1.57
N ASP A 361 6.20 -11.28 2.33
CA ASP A 361 7.32 -10.89 3.18
C ASP A 361 8.56 -10.56 2.33
N GLY A 362 9.21 -9.43 2.64
CA GLY A 362 10.41 -8.96 1.95
C GLY A 362 11.71 -9.65 2.40
N ASN A 363 11.68 -10.50 3.44
CA ASN A 363 12.86 -11.23 3.94
C ASN A 363 12.43 -12.47 4.75
N TYR A 364 11.87 -13.48 4.09
CA TYR A 364 11.52 -14.73 4.72
C TYR A 364 12.70 -15.70 4.70
N ILE A 365 13.13 -16.17 5.87
CA ILE A 365 14.27 -17.12 6.00
C ILE A 365 13.72 -18.51 6.25
N PHE A 366 14.02 -19.44 5.34
CA PHE A 366 13.63 -20.84 5.42
C PHE A 366 14.87 -21.72 5.72
N SER A 367 14.97 -22.17 6.97
CA SER A 367 16.15 -22.87 7.50
C SER A 367 15.98 -24.38 7.62
N ASN A 368 14.87 -24.95 7.13
CA ASN A 368 14.63 -26.38 7.20
C ASN A 368 15.53 -27.15 6.24
N THR A 369 16.02 -28.31 6.67
CA THR A 369 16.68 -29.27 5.79
C THR A 369 15.70 -29.75 4.74
N MET A 370 16.10 -29.75 3.47
CA MET A 370 15.32 -30.33 2.37
C MET A 370 16.16 -31.39 1.61
N SER A 371 15.50 -32.47 1.21
CA SER A 371 16.13 -33.54 0.48
C SER A 371 15.16 -34.20 -0.52
N GLY A 372 15.70 -34.91 -1.50
CA GLY A 372 14.92 -35.66 -2.49
C GLY A 372 14.56 -34.87 -3.74
N GLU A 373 13.65 -35.41 -4.55
CA GLU A 373 13.30 -34.94 -5.89
C GLU A 373 11.93 -34.28 -5.93
N GLY A 374 11.78 -33.23 -6.73
CA GLY A 374 10.52 -32.48 -6.87
C GLY A 374 10.75 -31.06 -7.41
N ASP A 375 9.85 -30.14 -7.05
CA ASP A 375 9.93 -28.75 -7.47
C ASP A 375 9.82 -27.81 -6.26
N VAL A 376 10.72 -26.86 -6.15
CA VAL A 376 10.71 -25.75 -5.19
C VAL A 376 10.47 -24.47 -5.97
N ILE A 377 9.33 -23.82 -5.76
CA ILE A 377 8.87 -22.73 -6.61
C ILE A 377 8.58 -21.50 -5.74
N ASN A 378 9.23 -20.38 -6.06
CA ASN A 378 8.91 -19.09 -5.47
C ASN A 378 8.08 -18.26 -6.45
N THR A 379 6.87 -17.90 -6.06
CA THR A 379 5.95 -17.14 -6.91
C THR A 379 5.78 -15.69 -6.45
N SER A 380 6.08 -15.38 -5.18
CA SER A 380 5.96 -14.04 -4.62
C SER A 380 6.83 -13.90 -3.36
N GLY A 381 7.14 -12.68 -2.96
CA GLY A 381 7.98 -12.36 -1.80
C GLY A 381 9.47 -12.64 -2.00
N GLN A 382 10.25 -12.48 -0.93
CA GLN A 382 11.67 -12.82 -0.93
C GLN A 382 11.93 -13.96 0.04
N THR A 383 12.35 -15.11 -0.47
CA THR A 383 12.69 -16.30 0.30
C THR A 383 14.19 -16.58 0.29
N THR A 384 14.80 -16.75 1.46
CA THR A 384 16.19 -17.20 1.60
C THR A 384 16.21 -18.65 2.08
N LEU A 385 16.75 -19.55 1.25
CA LEU A 385 16.97 -20.97 1.55
C LEU A 385 18.37 -21.13 2.16
N ASN A 386 18.46 -21.31 3.48
CA ASN A 386 19.72 -21.43 4.20
C ASN A 386 19.83 -22.72 5.05
N GLY A 387 18.85 -23.63 4.94
CA GLY A 387 18.92 -24.97 5.53
C GLY A 387 19.93 -25.87 4.83
N ASP A 388 20.10 -27.12 5.29
CA ASP A 388 20.90 -28.10 4.57
C ASP A 388 20.15 -28.60 3.33
N LEU A 389 20.67 -28.27 2.15
CA LEU A 389 20.11 -28.59 0.84
C LEU A 389 21.03 -29.54 0.06
N SER A 390 22.10 -30.05 0.67
CA SER A 390 23.14 -30.88 0.00
C SER A 390 22.58 -32.14 -0.67
N ALA A 391 21.48 -32.69 -0.16
CA ALA A 391 20.78 -33.85 -0.68
C ALA A 391 19.47 -33.47 -1.45
N LEU A 392 19.25 -32.19 -1.78
CA LEU A 392 18.10 -31.76 -2.54
C LEU A 392 18.38 -31.80 -4.04
N LYS A 393 17.66 -32.67 -4.73
CA LYS A 393 17.73 -32.86 -6.19
C LYS A 393 16.56 -32.21 -6.91
N ALA A 394 15.73 -31.45 -6.19
CA ALA A 394 14.59 -30.78 -6.74
C ALA A 394 14.97 -29.60 -7.65
N ASN A 395 14.16 -29.35 -8.66
CA ASN A 395 14.28 -28.12 -9.44
C ASN A 395 13.93 -26.92 -8.57
N VAL A 396 14.66 -25.81 -8.72
CA VAL A 396 14.34 -24.55 -8.01
C VAL A 396 13.98 -23.47 -9.02
N THR A 397 12.76 -22.97 -8.94
CA THR A 397 12.24 -22.00 -9.91
C THR A 397 11.82 -20.71 -9.21
N ALA A 398 12.40 -19.59 -9.60
CA ALA A 398 11.89 -18.26 -9.32
C ALA A 398 10.89 -17.87 -10.42
N ARG A 399 9.59 -18.03 -10.16
CA ARG A 399 8.50 -17.71 -11.10
C ARG A 399 7.95 -16.30 -10.89
N GLY A 400 8.28 -15.67 -9.77
CA GLY A 400 7.99 -14.30 -9.36
C GLY A 400 8.67 -14.05 -8.01
N GLY A 401 8.82 -12.78 -7.60
CA GLY A 401 9.57 -12.44 -6.42
C GLY A 401 11.05 -12.86 -6.48
N LYS A 402 11.66 -13.12 -5.32
CA LYS A 402 13.09 -13.41 -5.24
C LYS A 402 13.38 -14.64 -4.37
N VAL A 403 14.14 -15.58 -4.89
CA VAL A 403 14.68 -16.70 -4.10
C VAL A 403 16.21 -16.61 -4.00
N ILE A 404 16.74 -16.72 -2.80
CA ILE A 404 18.16 -16.69 -2.49
C ILE A 404 18.57 -18.08 -2.01
N ILE A 405 19.44 -18.76 -2.73
CA ILE A 405 20.05 -20.04 -2.32
C ILE A 405 21.37 -19.71 -1.60
N ALA A 406 21.34 -19.79 -0.27
CA ALA A 406 22.45 -19.44 0.60
C ALA A 406 23.26 -20.64 1.09
N SER A 407 22.77 -21.86 0.86
CA SER A 407 23.42 -23.14 1.20
C SER A 407 23.67 -23.99 -0.04
N ASN A 408 24.71 -24.83 0.02
CA ASN A 408 25.04 -25.74 -1.07
C ASN A 408 23.87 -26.68 -1.37
N ILE A 409 23.55 -26.85 -2.63
CA ILE A 409 22.44 -27.65 -3.10
C ILE A 409 22.90 -28.72 -4.06
N ASN A 410 22.37 -29.96 -3.91
CA ASN A 410 22.68 -31.12 -4.75
C ASN A 410 24.21 -31.37 -4.91
N THR A 411 24.94 -31.32 -3.81
CA THR A 411 26.38 -31.51 -3.81
C THR A 411 26.83 -32.94 -3.46
N GLN A 412 25.89 -33.87 -3.34
CA GLN A 412 26.22 -35.29 -3.16
C GLN A 412 26.73 -35.87 -4.49
N PRO A 413 27.73 -36.79 -4.43
CA PRO A 413 28.25 -37.45 -5.62
C PRO A 413 27.12 -38.20 -6.34
N GLU A 414 27.04 -38.06 -7.65
CA GLU A 414 26.07 -38.73 -8.51
C GLU A 414 26.74 -39.71 -9.46
N ASP A 415 26.10 -40.85 -9.65
CA ASP A 415 26.57 -41.89 -10.58
C ASP A 415 25.95 -41.78 -11.99
N ASP A 416 24.94 -40.90 -12.14
CA ASP A 416 24.17 -40.76 -13.39
C ASP A 416 24.16 -39.35 -13.94
N ILE A 417 24.49 -39.17 -15.22
CA ILE A 417 24.49 -37.91 -15.95
C ILE A 417 23.07 -37.41 -16.34
N PHE A 418 22.04 -38.26 -16.16
CA PHE A 418 20.68 -37.95 -16.57
C PHE A 418 19.88 -37.28 -15.47
N ASP A 419 20.36 -37.18 -14.24
CA ASP A 419 19.65 -36.60 -13.08
C ASP A 419 20.20 -35.20 -12.77
N VAL A 420 20.06 -34.29 -13.73
CA VAL A 420 20.55 -32.90 -13.63
C VAL A 420 19.50 -32.00 -13.01
N GLN A 421 19.78 -31.49 -11.81
CA GLN A 421 18.97 -30.48 -11.17
C GLN A 421 18.92 -29.19 -12.01
N THR A 422 17.73 -28.65 -12.22
CA THR A 422 17.54 -27.40 -12.95
C THR A 422 17.21 -26.23 -12.01
N LEU A 423 18.02 -25.20 -12.11
CA LEU A 423 17.73 -23.88 -11.53
C LEU A 423 17.10 -23.00 -12.61
N SER A 424 15.98 -22.36 -12.33
CA SER A 424 15.31 -21.52 -13.32
C SER A 424 14.73 -20.23 -12.75
N ALA A 425 14.65 -19.22 -13.60
CA ALA A 425 13.96 -17.97 -13.32
C ALA A 425 13.13 -17.57 -14.54
N GLU A 426 11.91 -17.07 -14.30
CA GLU A 426 10.96 -16.70 -15.35
C GLU A 426 9.95 -15.67 -14.84
N ASN A 427 9.30 -14.95 -15.74
CA ASN A 427 8.13 -14.07 -15.43
C ASN A 427 8.38 -13.02 -14.32
N GLY A 428 9.54 -12.40 -14.30
CA GLY A 428 9.92 -11.40 -13.28
C GLY A 428 10.56 -12.00 -12.01
N GLY A 429 10.74 -13.33 -11.97
CA GLY A 429 11.41 -14.00 -10.86
C GLY A 429 12.92 -13.78 -10.87
N THR A 430 13.51 -13.62 -9.67
CA THR A 430 14.95 -13.47 -9.47
C THR A 430 15.50 -14.64 -8.65
N LEU A 431 16.46 -15.37 -9.19
CA LEU A 431 17.18 -16.43 -8.50
C LEU A 431 18.59 -15.96 -8.18
N ILE A 432 18.93 -15.90 -6.90
CA ILE A 432 20.25 -15.53 -6.41
C ILE A 432 20.94 -16.77 -5.86
N LEU A 433 22.06 -17.16 -6.47
CA LEU A 433 22.87 -18.28 -6.02
C LEU A 433 24.14 -17.77 -5.31
N ASN A 434 24.19 -17.92 -3.99
CA ASN A 434 25.36 -17.56 -3.17
C ASN A 434 26.10 -18.79 -2.61
N ALA A 435 25.89 -19.93 -3.23
CA ALA A 435 26.42 -21.20 -2.81
C ALA A 435 26.81 -22.06 -4.02
N THR A 436 27.26 -23.27 -3.81
CA THR A 436 27.51 -24.24 -4.88
C THR A 436 26.28 -25.06 -5.19
N ALA A 437 25.85 -25.05 -6.44
CA ALA A 437 24.81 -25.94 -6.95
C ALA A 437 25.41 -27.04 -7.82
N GLY A 438 25.19 -28.29 -7.42
CA GLY A 438 25.69 -29.46 -8.11
C GLY A 438 27.11 -29.88 -7.70
N SER A 439 27.57 -30.99 -8.28
CA SER A 439 28.90 -31.58 -8.11
C SER A 439 29.41 -32.11 -9.44
N ASP A 440 30.72 -32.41 -9.55
CA ASP A 440 31.23 -33.15 -10.70
C ASP A 440 30.65 -34.58 -10.70
N VAL A 441 30.21 -35.05 -11.87
CA VAL A 441 29.72 -36.43 -12.04
C VAL A 441 30.89 -37.39 -12.07
N SER A 442 30.69 -38.63 -11.59
CA SER A 442 31.74 -39.64 -11.40
C SER A 442 32.54 -40.03 -12.67
N ASP A 443 31.97 -39.77 -13.86
CA ASP A 443 32.64 -39.96 -15.14
C ASP A 443 33.63 -38.84 -15.52
N GLY A 444 33.67 -37.75 -14.73
CA GLY A 444 34.49 -36.56 -14.96
C GLY A 444 34.08 -35.71 -16.17
N VAL A 445 32.98 -36.04 -16.84
CA VAL A 445 32.47 -35.33 -18.03
C VAL A 445 31.24 -34.49 -17.75
N GLY A 446 30.48 -34.76 -16.68
CA GLY A 446 29.24 -34.10 -16.29
C GLY A 446 29.35 -33.14 -15.08
N TYR A 447 28.31 -32.39 -14.85
CA TYR A 447 28.08 -31.64 -13.62
C TYR A 447 26.58 -31.73 -13.30
N SER A 448 26.22 -31.96 -12.04
CA SER A 448 24.86 -32.35 -11.66
C SER A 448 23.87 -31.17 -11.54
N SER A 449 24.23 -29.98 -12.06
CA SER A 449 23.29 -28.84 -12.11
C SER A 449 23.29 -28.15 -13.46
N ALA A 450 22.14 -27.60 -13.81
CA ALA A 450 21.93 -26.73 -14.96
C ALA A 450 21.12 -25.48 -14.56
N ALA A 451 21.30 -24.37 -15.28
CA ALA A 451 20.42 -23.23 -15.15
C ALA A 451 19.78 -22.88 -16.50
N SER A 452 18.49 -22.58 -16.48
CA SER A 452 17.71 -22.13 -17.64
C SER A 452 16.92 -20.87 -17.28
N ILE A 453 17.37 -19.74 -17.81
CA ILE A 453 16.80 -18.44 -17.48
C ILE A 453 15.93 -17.98 -18.64
N LYS A 454 14.63 -17.93 -18.39
CA LYS A 454 13.61 -17.60 -19.39
C LYS A 454 13.25 -16.12 -19.36
N SER A 455 12.42 -15.72 -20.29
CA SER A 455 11.98 -14.31 -20.44
C SER A 455 11.49 -13.72 -19.11
N GLY A 456 12.01 -12.54 -18.77
CA GLY A 456 11.74 -11.82 -17.54
C GLY A 456 12.39 -12.40 -16.29
N GLY A 457 13.06 -13.55 -16.37
CA GLY A 457 13.79 -14.12 -15.24
C GLY A 457 15.22 -13.59 -15.13
N THR A 458 15.75 -13.55 -13.90
CA THR A 458 17.14 -13.12 -13.61
C THR A 458 17.88 -14.16 -12.77
N LEU A 459 19.09 -14.52 -13.17
CA LEU A 459 20.05 -15.30 -12.37
C LEU A 459 21.14 -14.37 -11.85
N GLY A 460 21.32 -14.33 -10.53
CA GLY A 460 22.36 -13.54 -9.87
C GLY A 460 23.11 -14.31 -8.80
N GLY A 461 23.93 -13.61 -8.03
CA GLY A 461 24.69 -14.15 -6.90
C GLY A 461 26.18 -14.32 -7.16
N ASN A 462 26.86 -14.99 -6.21
CA ASN A 462 28.31 -15.22 -6.21
C ASN A 462 28.65 -16.72 -6.20
N GLY A 463 27.73 -17.54 -6.61
CA GLY A 463 27.81 -18.99 -6.49
C GLY A 463 28.52 -19.69 -7.64
N THR A 464 28.51 -21.03 -7.55
CA THR A 464 29.05 -21.92 -8.59
C THR A 464 27.95 -22.86 -9.08
N LEU A 465 27.82 -23.02 -10.39
CA LEU A 465 26.84 -23.93 -11.00
C LEU A 465 27.41 -24.56 -12.29
N GLY A 466 26.65 -25.49 -12.88
CA GLY A 466 27.05 -26.22 -14.08
C GLY A 466 26.78 -25.44 -15.37
N GLN A 467 26.13 -26.12 -16.32
CA GLN A 467 25.74 -25.51 -17.57
C GLN A 467 24.65 -24.44 -17.41
N THR A 468 24.76 -23.40 -18.21
CA THR A 468 23.83 -22.25 -18.06
C THR A 468 23.36 -21.75 -19.41
N GLU A 469 22.04 -21.58 -19.52
CA GLU A 469 21.38 -21.04 -20.71
C GLU A 469 20.56 -19.81 -20.37
N ILE A 470 20.84 -18.72 -21.02
CA ILE A 470 20.08 -17.48 -20.90
C ILE A 470 19.26 -17.38 -22.18
N LEU A 471 17.96 -17.66 -22.06
CA LEU A 471 17.02 -17.64 -23.18
C LEU A 471 16.60 -16.21 -23.49
N SER A 472 15.95 -16.00 -24.64
CA SER A 472 15.48 -14.68 -25.06
C SER A 472 14.63 -14.00 -23.98
N GLY A 473 14.99 -12.78 -23.63
CA GLY A 473 14.36 -12.00 -22.53
C GLY A 473 14.80 -12.42 -21.12
N GLY A 474 15.72 -13.37 -20.99
CA GLY A 474 16.35 -13.75 -19.71
C GLY A 474 17.59 -12.90 -19.42
N HIS A 475 17.92 -12.76 -18.13
CA HIS A 475 18.99 -11.94 -17.59
C HIS A 475 19.96 -12.77 -16.74
N ILE A 476 21.27 -12.52 -16.87
CA ILE A 476 22.28 -12.98 -15.92
C ILE A 476 23.00 -11.77 -15.33
N SER A 477 23.02 -11.66 -13.99
CA SER A 477 23.50 -10.50 -13.24
C SER A 477 24.28 -10.98 -12.02
N PRO A 478 25.60 -11.18 -12.11
CA PRO A 478 26.40 -11.60 -10.96
C PRO A 478 26.22 -10.65 -9.77
N GLY A 479 26.28 -11.16 -8.55
CA GLY A 479 25.97 -10.41 -7.35
C GLY A 479 24.47 -10.36 -7.03
N ASP A 480 24.11 -9.45 -6.15
CA ASP A 480 22.73 -9.16 -5.75
C ASP A 480 22.58 -7.66 -5.49
N GLY A 481 22.54 -6.88 -6.57
CA GLY A 481 22.57 -5.40 -6.51
C GLY A 481 23.94 -4.85 -6.08
N ASN A 482 24.99 -5.64 -6.19
CA ASN A 482 26.37 -5.29 -5.92
C ASN A 482 27.30 -6.11 -6.82
N ILE A 483 28.55 -5.71 -6.91
CA ILE A 483 29.55 -6.45 -7.71
C ILE A 483 29.71 -7.86 -7.21
N GLY A 484 29.59 -8.83 -8.13
CA GLY A 484 29.68 -10.24 -7.86
C GLY A 484 30.39 -11.06 -8.91
N THR A 485 30.57 -12.35 -8.62
CA THR A 485 31.19 -13.31 -9.54
C THR A 485 30.41 -14.59 -9.56
N LEU A 486 29.89 -14.99 -10.71
CA LEU A 486 29.31 -16.31 -10.93
C LEU A 486 30.33 -17.22 -11.65
N THR A 487 30.52 -18.40 -11.11
CA THR A 487 31.40 -19.42 -11.68
C THR A 487 30.58 -20.52 -12.34
N LEU A 488 30.80 -20.75 -13.64
CA LEU A 488 30.09 -21.71 -14.44
C LEU A 488 31.07 -22.85 -14.83
N LYS A 489 30.85 -24.03 -14.29
CA LYS A 489 31.72 -25.17 -14.46
C LYS A 489 31.64 -25.80 -15.87
N ARG A 490 30.61 -25.47 -16.64
CA ARG A 490 30.35 -25.98 -17.97
C ARG A 490 30.16 -24.83 -18.97
N TYR A 491 29.40 -25.03 -20.01
CA TYR A 491 29.13 -23.99 -21.03
C TYR A 491 28.16 -22.93 -20.56
N LEU A 492 28.27 -21.77 -21.19
CA LEU A 492 27.33 -20.67 -21.09
C LEU A 492 26.78 -20.33 -22.48
N ASN A 493 25.47 -20.33 -22.62
CA ASN A 493 24.81 -19.97 -23.88
C ASN A 493 23.92 -18.74 -23.68
N PHE A 494 24.18 -17.68 -24.42
CA PHE A 494 23.26 -16.56 -24.61
C PHE A 494 22.45 -16.82 -25.87
N ILE A 495 21.13 -16.98 -25.75
CA ILE A 495 20.22 -17.41 -26.80
C ILE A 495 19.26 -16.28 -27.14
N GLY A 496 19.18 -15.90 -28.42
CA GLY A 496 18.29 -14.82 -28.90
C GLY A 496 18.63 -13.47 -28.29
N GLU A 497 17.61 -12.67 -27.95
CA GLU A 497 17.77 -11.38 -27.28
C GLU A 497 17.84 -11.60 -25.77
N SER A 498 18.96 -12.09 -25.28
CA SER A 498 19.25 -12.30 -23.87
C SER A 498 20.18 -11.21 -23.33
N PHE A 499 20.25 -11.07 -22.01
CA PHE A 499 20.94 -9.94 -21.38
C PHE A 499 21.99 -10.42 -20.38
N TYR A 500 23.16 -9.78 -20.45
CA TYR A 500 24.15 -9.82 -19.40
C TYR A 500 24.16 -8.46 -18.68
N ASP A 501 23.59 -8.41 -17.48
CA ASP A 501 23.55 -7.23 -16.62
C ASP A 501 24.85 -7.17 -15.83
N VAL A 502 25.59 -6.07 -15.97
CA VAL A 502 26.94 -5.88 -15.40
C VAL A 502 26.95 -4.66 -14.51
N ASP A 503 27.23 -4.86 -13.25
CA ASP A 503 27.51 -3.78 -12.31
C ASP A 503 29.00 -3.44 -12.35
N ILE A 504 29.34 -2.14 -12.41
CA ILE A 504 30.71 -1.64 -12.40
C ILE A 504 30.90 -0.60 -11.30
N ALA A 505 32.13 -0.53 -10.76
CA ALA A 505 32.54 0.50 -9.80
C ALA A 505 33.64 1.39 -10.37
N GLY A 506 33.70 2.63 -9.90
CA GLY A 506 34.71 3.58 -10.35
C GLY A 506 36.16 3.21 -9.97
N ASP A 507 36.36 2.27 -9.06
CA ASP A 507 37.66 1.74 -8.65
C ASP A 507 38.21 0.62 -9.59
N GLY A 508 37.48 0.25 -10.61
CA GLY A 508 37.87 -0.76 -11.60
C GLY A 508 37.32 -2.17 -11.32
N ARG A 509 36.51 -2.38 -10.26
CA ARG A 509 35.81 -3.63 -10.04
C ARG A 509 34.56 -3.71 -10.91
N SER A 510 34.21 -4.92 -11.32
CA SER A 510 32.98 -5.21 -12.07
C SER A 510 32.45 -6.58 -11.77
N ASP A 511 31.21 -6.80 -12.11
CA ASP A 511 30.64 -8.13 -12.22
C ASP A 511 31.46 -9.01 -13.16
N GLN A 512 31.53 -10.32 -12.82
CA GLN A 512 32.29 -11.28 -13.60
C GLN A 512 31.55 -12.59 -13.81
N LEU A 513 31.66 -13.10 -15.02
CA LEU A 513 31.34 -14.50 -15.35
C LEU A 513 32.63 -15.27 -15.63
N LEU A 514 32.88 -16.31 -14.83
CA LEU A 514 33.99 -17.21 -14.99
C LEU A 514 33.47 -18.55 -15.52
N VAL A 515 33.74 -18.87 -16.79
CA VAL A 515 33.21 -20.03 -17.48
C VAL A 515 34.36 -21.01 -17.78
N SER A 516 34.33 -22.19 -17.18
CA SER A 516 35.34 -23.22 -17.45
C SER A 516 35.18 -23.87 -18.84
N GLY A 517 33.96 -23.93 -19.33
CA GLY A 517 33.65 -24.42 -20.67
C GLY A 517 33.63 -23.37 -21.74
N LYS A 518 32.96 -23.65 -22.84
CA LYS A 518 32.76 -22.76 -23.98
C LYS A 518 31.61 -21.79 -23.71
N THR A 519 31.78 -20.54 -24.12
CA THR A 519 30.67 -19.56 -24.14
C THR A 519 30.20 -19.39 -25.58
N THR A 520 28.88 -19.45 -25.80
CA THR A 520 28.24 -19.16 -27.09
C THR A 520 27.34 -17.93 -26.95
N ILE A 521 27.52 -16.93 -27.81
CA ILE A 521 26.82 -15.67 -27.75
C ILE A 521 26.02 -15.47 -29.02
N SER A 522 24.70 -15.26 -28.90
CA SER A 522 23.84 -14.84 -30.01
C SER A 522 24.15 -13.40 -30.42
N ASP A 523 24.06 -13.12 -31.69
CA ASP A 523 24.21 -11.81 -32.30
C ASP A 523 23.16 -10.77 -31.86
N ARG A 524 22.13 -11.19 -31.08
CA ARG A 524 21.13 -10.31 -30.47
C ARG A 524 21.33 -10.13 -28.96
N ALA A 525 22.20 -10.91 -28.35
CA ALA A 525 22.49 -10.80 -26.92
C ALA A 525 23.16 -9.45 -26.64
N LYS A 526 22.81 -8.83 -25.53
CA LYS A 526 23.27 -7.48 -25.15
C LYS A 526 23.87 -7.48 -23.75
N VAL A 527 24.81 -6.57 -23.53
CA VAL A 527 25.33 -6.24 -22.19
C VAL A 527 24.62 -4.98 -21.69
N GLN A 528 24.04 -5.03 -20.50
CA GLN A 528 23.47 -3.84 -19.83
C GLN A 528 24.37 -3.46 -18.66
N VAL A 529 24.81 -2.18 -18.60
CA VAL A 529 25.79 -1.73 -17.64
C VAL A 529 25.18 -0.77 -16.63
N THR A 530 25.34 -1.08 -15.33
CA THR A 530 24.97 -0.22 -14.21
C THR A 530 26.24 0.26 -13.49
N ALA A 531 26.41 1.56 -13.36
CA ALA A 531 27.47 2.15 -12.59
C ALA A 531 27.00 2.32 -11.13
N LEU A 532 27.64 1.63 -10.17
CA LEU A 532 27.19 1.55 -8.78
C LEU A 532 27.79 2.58 -7.84
N ASP A 533 29.02 3.07 -8.13
CA ASP A 533 29.77 3.86 -7.18
C ASP A 533 29.70 5.36 -7.49
N PRO A 534 28.85 6.12 -6.75
CA PRO A 534 28.75 7.56 -6.93
C PRO A 534 29.91 8.33 -6.26
N GLN A 535 30.77 7.69 -5.48
CA GLN A 535 31.84 8.38 -4.74
C GLN A 535 33.18 8.42 -5.49
N THR A 536 33.37 7.58 -6.48
CA THR A 536 34.57 7.53 -7.30
C THR A 536 34.29 7.94 -8.73
N SER A 537 35.19 8.72 -9.31
CA SER A 537 35.03 9.20 -10.68
C SER A 537 35.23 8.08 -11.69
N TYR A 538 34.29 7.86 -12.56
CA TYR A 538 34.43 6.98 -13.72
C TYR A 538 35.35 7.63 -14.75
N LYS A 539 36.56 7.10 -14.88
CA LYS A 539 37.57 7.67 -15.78
C LYS A 539 37.35 7.13 -17.20
N THR A 540 37.34 8.02 -18.17
CA THR A 540 37.31 7.65 -19.59
C THR A 540 38.47 6.69 -19.92
N GLY A 541 38.13 5.58 -20.57
CA GLY A 541 39.08 4.56 -20.95
C GLY A 541 39.40 3.48 -19.91
N HIS A 542 38.72 3.49 -18.74
CA HIS A 542 38.80 2.36 -17.81
C HIS A 542 38.27 1.11 -18.48
N SER A 543 38.96 -0.02 -18.28
CA SER A 543 38.56 -1.33 -18.83
C SER A 543 38.26 -2.30 -17.69
N TYR A 544 37.12 -2.95 -17.81
CA TYR A 544 36.59 -3.94 -16.86
C TYR A 544 36.53 -5.31 -17.55
N ARG A 545 37.15 -6.35 -16.97
CA ARG A 545 37.01 -7.72 -17.43
C ARG A 545 35.68 -8.26 -16.92
N ILE A 546 34.66 -8.47 -17.80
CA ILE A 546 33.32 -8.90 -17.40
C ILE A 546 33.05 -10.38 -17.63
N LEU A 547 33.73 -11.01 -18.58
CA LEU A 547 33.58 -12.43 -18.86
C LEU A 547 34.92 -13.05 -19.23
N THR A 548 35.20 -14.26 -18.68
CA THR A 548 36.29 -15.12 -19.07
C THR A 548 35.76 -16.52 -19.35
N SER A 549 36.23 -17.14 -20.46
CA SER A 549 35.78 -18.46 -20.89
C SER A 549 37.00 -19.30 -21.26
N ASP A 550 37.30 -20.33 -20.48
CA ASP A 550 38.49 -21.18 -20.72
C ASP A 550 38.35 -21.98 -22.03
N GLY A 551 37.13 -22.42 -22.33
CA GLY A 551 36.80 -23.13 -23.55
C GLY A 551 36.64 -22.26 -24.81
N GLY A 552 36.89 -20.95 -24.67
CA GLY A 552 36.75 -19.95 -25.75
C GLY A 552 35.34 -19.40 -25.92
N ILE A 553 35.24 -18.31 -26.68
CA ILE A 553 33.97 -17.58 -26.94
C ILE A 553 33.66 -17.72 -28.43
N ASP A 554 32.44 -18.11 -28.75
CA ASP A 554 31.87 -18.20 -30.10
C ASP A 554 30.68 -17.22 -30.22
N GLY A 555 30.71 -16.38 -31.26
CA GLY A 555 29.76 -15.28 -31.41
C GLY A 555 30.18 -14.00 -30.66
N GLU A 556 29.40 -12.95 -30.81
CA GLU A 556 29.66 -11.63 -30.21
C GLU A 556 28.35 -11.01 -29.68
N PHE A 557 28.44 -10.24 -28.63
CA PHE A 557 27.29 -9.42 -28.16
C PHE A 557 26.95 -8.35 -29.21
N ALA A 558 25.66 -8.09 -29.40
CA ALA A 558 25.17 -7.02 -30.27
C ALA A 558 25.68 -5.63 -29.87
N GLY A 559 26.10 -5.50 -28.62
CA GLY A 559 26.65 -4.29 -28.04
C GLY A 559 26.42 -4.17 -26.54
N ALA A 560 26.83 -3.04 -25.98
CA ALA A 560 26.57 -2.68 -24.60
C ALA A 560 25.68 -1.46 -24.49
N ILE A 561 24.81 -1.43 -23.51
CA ILE A 561 23.87 -0.33 -23.19
C ILE A 561 24.15 0.13 -21.77
N SER A 562 24.48 1.41 -21.58
CA SER A 562 24.58 2.00 -20.25
C SER A 562 23.20 2.34 -19.70
N LYS A 563 22.90 1.96 -18.48
CA LYS A 563 21.71 2.46 -17.76
C LYS A 563 21.86 3.92 -17.36
N SER A 564 23.12 4.40 -17.21
CA SER A 564 23.38 5.82 -17.01
C SER A 564 23.04 6.61 -18.28
N ALA A 565 22.38 7.75 -18.09
CA ALA A 565 22.12 8.69 -19.18
C ALA A 565 23.37 9.42 -19.69
N PHE A 566 24.48 9.38 -18.94
CA PHE A 566 25.66 10.24 -19.11
C PHE A 566 26.95 9.47 -19.38
N LEU A 567 26.91 8.15 -19.37
CA LEU A 567 28.06 7.30 -19.59
C LEU A 567 27.86 6.45 -20.85
N ASP A 568 28.81 6.43 -21.74
CA ASP A 568 28.91 5.53 -22.89
C ASP A 568 29.75 4.31 -22.51
N VAL A 569 29.37 3.18 -23.04
CA VAL A 569 30.03 1.90 -22.83
C VAL A 569 30.32 1.21 -24.16
N ALA A 570 31.47 0.54 -24.26
CA ALA A 570 31.83 -0.23 -25.43
C ALA A 570 32.47 -1.56 -25.03
N LEU A 571 32.30 -2.60 -25.85
CA LEU A 571 32.84 -3.94 -25.63
C LEU A 571 34.10 -4.15 -26.51
N LYS A 572 35.04 -4.86 -25.92
CA LYS A 572 36.20 -5.40 -26.63
C LYS A 572 36.27 -6.89 -26.36
N GLN A 573 36.02 -7.68 -27.37
CA GLN A 573 36.05 -9.12 -27.25
C GLN A 573 37.35 -9.71 -27.76
N SER A 574 37.82 -10.74 -27.10
CA SER A 574 38.92 -11.60 -27.49
C SER A 574 38.46 -13.06 -27.55
N THR A 575 39.35 -13.99 -27.97
CA THR A 575 39.04 -15.43 -28.04
C THR A 575 38.48 -15.99 -26.71
N ASN A 576 38.95 -15.51 -25.58
CA ASN A 576 38.64 -16.06 -24.27
C ASN A 576 38.05 -15.04 -23.28
N ALA A 577 37.83 -13.79 -23.68
CA ALA A 577 37.38 -12.78 -22.75
C ALA A 577 36.59 -11.67 -23.41
N VAL A 578 35.70 -11.02 -22.61
CA VAL A 578 35.01 -9.80 -22.94
C VAL A 578 35.42 -8.74 -21.93
N ASP A 579 35.94 -7.63 -22.45
CA ASP A 579 36.29 -6.43 -21.68
C ASP A 579 35.29 -5.31 -22.02
N LEU A 580 34.89 -4.55 -21.01
CA LEU A 580 34.01 -3.37 -21.11
C LEU A 580 34.87 -2.12 -20.91
N THR A 581 34.71 -1.12 -21.77
CA THR A 581 35.31 0.22 -21.59
C THR A 581 34.24 1.26 -21.37
N ILE A 582 34.57 2.31 -20.61
CA ILE A 582 33.63 3.38 -20.24
C ILE A 582 34.17 4.75 -20.66
N ALA A 583 33.28 5.63 -21.08
CA ALA A 583 33.54 7.03 -21.38
C ALA A 583 32.37 7.90 -20.91
N GLN A 584 32.63 9.17 -20.59
CA GLN A 584 31.54 10.15 -20.46
C GLN A 584 30.98 10.48 -21.85
N LYS A 585 29.67 10.63 -21.97
CA LYS A 585 29.04 11.01 -23.24
C LYS A 585 29.56 12.37 -23.70
N GLU A 586 29.99 12.46 -24.96
CA GLU A 586 30.36 13.72 -25.58
C GLU A 586 29.12 14.55 -25.91
N THR A 587 29.08 15.79 -25.40
CA THR A 587 28.04 16.76 -25.74
C THR A 587 28.34 17.40 -27.08
N GLY A 588 27.59 17.06 -28.15
CA GLY A 588 27.66 17.73 -29.48
C GLY A 588 28.19 16.95 -30.66
N GLY A 589 28.20 15.62 -30.62
CA GLY A 589 28.24 14.76 -31.82
C GLY A 589 26.82 14.61 -32.40
N GLU A 590 26.72 14.59 -33.70
CA GLU A 590 25.47 14.19 -34.40
C GLU A 590 25.02 12.85 -33.81
N ASN A 591 23.76 12.81 -33.46
CA ASN A 591 23.14 11.62 -32.90
C ASN A 591 23.37 10.43 -33.85
N PRO A 592 24.18 9.41 -33.53
CA PRO A 592 24.18 8.21 -34.35
C PRO A 592 22.80 7.61 -34.15
N GLY A 593 21.98 7.60 -35.23
CA GLY A 593 20.60 7.23 -35.26
C GLY A 593 20.31 6.01 -34.39
N GLY A 594 19.91 6.25 -33.17
CA GLY A 594 19.25 5.28 -32.31
C GLY A 594 17.83 5.16 -32.82
N GLU A 595 17.55 4.10 -33.54
CA GLU A 595 16.18 3.72 -33.85
C GLU A 595 15.45 3.60 -32.52
N ASN A 596 14.46 4.47 -32.37
CA ASN A 596 13.47 4.37 -31.29
C ASN A 596 12.91 2.94 -31.35
N PRO A 597 12.99 2.09 -30.31
CA PRO A 597 12.30 0.81 -30.35
C PRO A 597 10.81 1.13 -30.40
N GLY A 598 10.27 1.10 -31.64
CA GLY A 598 8.84 1.18 -31.87
C GLY A 598 8.17 0.08 -31.06
N GLY A 599 7.42 0.46 -30.05
CA GLY A 599 6.47 -0.43 -29.43
C GLY A 599 5.49 -0.87 -30.50
N GLU A 600 5.64 -2.11 -30.96
CA GLU A 600 4.63 -2.73 -31.79
C GLU A 600 3.37 -2.90 -30.95
N ASN A 601 2.39 -2.07 -31.28
CA ASN A 601 1.01 -2.27 -30.86
C ASN A 601 0.54 -3.57 -31.52
N PRO A 602 0.03 -4.58 -30.80
CA PRO A 602 -0.48 -5.77 -31.43
C PRO A 602 -1.65 -5.38 -32.34
N GLY A 603 -1.40 -5.49 -33.63
CA GLY A 603 -2.39 -5.23 -34.67
C GLY A 603 -3.58 -6.16 -34.53
N GLY A 604 -4.71 -5.61 -34.09
CA GLY A 604 -5.99 -6.24 -34.31
C GLY A 604 -6.31 -6.23 -35.80
N GLU A 605 -6.44 -7.38 -36.40
CA GLU A 605 -6.92 -7.53 -37.76
C GLU A 605 -8.36 -6.99 -37.86
N ASN A 606 -8.53 -5.92 -38.61
CA ASN A 606 -9.85 -5.40 -38.97
C ASN A 606 -10.28 -6.07 -40.27
N PRO A 607 -11.39 -6.78 -40.34
CA PRO A 607 -11.83 -7.39 -41.59
C PRO A 607 -12.22 -6.29 -42.59
N GLY A 608 -11.66 -6.38 -43.77
CA GLY A 608 -11.86 -5.45 -44.87
C GLY A 608 -13.33 -5.31 -45.23
N GLY A 609 -13.83 -4.09 -45.12
CA GLY A 609 -15.05 -3.67 -45.77
C GLY A 609 -14.69 -2.87 -47.06
N GLU A 610 -15.11 -3.35 -48.19
CA GLU A 610 -14.97 -2.66 -49.45
C GLU A 610 -15.78 -1.37 -49.46
N ASN A 611 -15.10 -0.24 -49.74
CA ASN A 611 -15.78 1.06 -49.88
C ASN A 611 -15.99 1.32 -51.38
N PRO A 612 -17.24 1.48 -51.87
CA PRO A 612 -17.47 1.83 -53.27
C PRO A 612 -17.11 3.31 -53.49
N GLY A 613 -16.31 3.55 -54.54
CA GLY A 613 -15.87 4.87 -54.97
C GLY A 613 -17.03 5.82 -55.22
N GLY A 614 -16.91 6.99 -54.58
CA GLY A 614 -17.72 8.16 -54.88
C GLY A 614 -16.82 9.27 -55.42
N GLU A 615 -17.12 9.71 -56.64
CA GLU A 615 -16.45 10.80 -57.33
C GLU A 615 -16.71 12.14 -56.61
N ASN A 616 -15.66 12.90 -56.32
CA ASN A 616 -15.73 14.22 -55.70
C ASN A 616 -15.77 15.29 -56.79
N PRO A 617 -16.86 16.07 -56.99
CA PRO A 617 -16.85 17.20 -57.91
C PRO A 617 -16.07 18.36 -57.30
N GLY A 618 -15.12 18.86 -58.07
CA GLY A 618 -14.32 20.03 -57.77
C GLY A 618 -15.15 21.29 -57.48
N GLY A 619 -14.93 21.84 -56.29
CA GLY A 619 -15.41 23.16 -55.88
C GLY A 619 -14.24 24.14 -55.80
N GLU A 620 -14.31 25.18 -56.60
CA GLU A 620 -13.32 26.27 -56.59
C GLU A 620 -13.42 27.03 -55.28
N ASN A 621 -12.25 27.26 -54.63
CA ASN A 621 -12.13 28.01 -53.39
C ASN A 621 -11.91 29.50 -53.76
N PRO A 622 -12.84 30.44 -53.41
CA PRO A 622 -12.59 31.86 -53.62
C PRO A 622 -11.59 32.35 -52.58
N GLY A 623 -10.50 32.94 -53.04
CA GLY A 623 -9.48 33.58 -52.22
C GLY A 623 -10.08 34.65 -51.33
N GLY A 624 -10.01 34.42 -50.03
CA GLY A 624 -10.23 35.42 -48.98
C GLY A 624 -8.88 35.95 -48.51
N GLU A 625 -8.68 37.23 -48.71
CA GLU A 625 -7.50 37.94 -48.20
C GLU A 625 -7.55 37.94 -46.67
N ASN A 626 -6.50 37.45 -46.06
CA ASN A 626 -6.30 37.49 -44.63
C ASN A 626 -5.80 38.91 -44.26
N PRO A 627 -6.56 39.72 -43.48
CA PRO A 627 -6.01 40.99 -43.03
C PRO A 627 -4.89 40.67 -42.02
N GLY A 628 -3.68 41.11 -42.37
CA GLY A 628 -2.53 41.04 -41.47
C GLY A 628 -2.84 41.73 -40.14
N GLY A 629 -3.10 40.94 -39.09
CA GLY A 629 -3.04 41.41 -37.73
C GLY A 629 -1.57 41.45 -37.31
N GLU A 630 -1.06 42.67 -37.13
CA GLU A 630 0.25 42.84 -36.50
C GLU A 630 0.18 42.27 -35.10
N ASN A 631 0.98 41.24 -34.85
CA ASN A 631 1.24 40.72 -33.53
C ASN A 631 1.99 41.83 -32.76
N PRO A 632 1.44 42.38 -31.67
CA PRO A 632 2.22 43.32 -30.87
C PRO A 632 3.37 42.50 -30.26
N GLY A 633 4.58 42.77 -30.75
CA GLY A 633 5.79 42.20 -30.15
C GLY A 633 5.84 42.54 -28.68
N GLY A 634 5.46 41.59 -27.84
CA GLY A 634 5.85 41.62 -26.44
C GLY A 634 7.36 41.40 -26.39
N GLU A 635 8.07 42.47 -26.06
CA GLU A 635 9.49 42.37 -25.74
C GLU A 635 9.63 41.36 -24.59
N ASN A 636 10.17 40.19 -24.90
CA ASN A 636 10.65 39.25 -23.92
C ASN A 636 11.73 40.01 -23.14
N PRO A 637 11.61 40.20 -21.81
CA PRO A 637 12.69 40.81 -21.05
C PRO A 637 13.92 39.90 -21.21
N GLY A 638 14.93 40.43 -21.94
CA GLY A 638 16.13 39.73 -22.32
C GLY A 638 16.83 39.16 -21.09
N GLY A 639 16.56 37.91 -20.79
CA GLY A 639 17.51 37.05 -20.11
C GLY A 639 18.62 36.81 -21.15
N GLU A 640 19.82 37.28 -20.85
CA GLU A 640 20.99 36.87 -21.61
C GLU A 640 20.99 35.35 -21.68
N ASN A 641 20.76 34.82 -22.88
CA ASN A 641 20.92 33.40 -23.17
C ASN A 641 22.41 33.11 -22.90
N PRO A 642 22.76 32.26 -21.93
CA PRO A 642 24.17 31.94 -21.70
C PRO A 642 24.65 31.26 -22.96
N GLY A 643 25.54 31.93 -23.65
CA GLY A 643 26.35 31.65 -24.78
C GLY A 643 26.02 30.42 -25.62
N SER A 644 26.18 30.53 -26.93
CA SER A 644 26.25 29.50 -27.98
C SER A 644 27.29 28.38 -27.68
N GLY A 645 27.40 27.92 -26.46
CA GLY A 645 28.19 26.79 -26.02
C GLY A 645 27.36 25.48 -26.13
N LYS A 646 28.04 24.39 -26.38
CA LYS A 646 27.44 23.05 -26.35
C LYS A 646 26.73 22.84 -25.02
N PRO A 647 25.55 22.19 -24.99
CA PRO A 647 24.85 21.89 -23.72
C PRO A 647 25.76 21.07 -22.80
N GLY A 648 25.71 21.34 -21.49
CA GLY A 648 26.39 20.54 -20.49
C GLY A 648 25.88 19.11 -20.48
N ILE A 649 26.68 18.18 -19.99
CA ILE A 649 26.36 16.74 -20.00
C ILE A 649 25.00 16.42 -19.38
N PHE A 650 24.66 17.07 -18.25
CA PHE A 650 23.40 16.83 -17.56
C PHE A 650 22.19 17.46 -18.24
N GLN A 651 22.38 18.49 -19.08
CA GLN A 651 21.29 19.15 -19.80
C GLN A 651 20.66 18.26 -20.88
N THR A 652 21.36 17.23 -21.33
CA THR A 652 20.91 16.35 -22.42
C THR A 652 19.60 15.61 -22.13
N VAL A 653 19.23 15.45 -20.88
CA VAL A 653 18.00 14.73 -20.46
C VAL A 653 16.93 15.64 -19.86
N ALA A 654 17.21 16.92 -19.67
CA ALA A 654 16.28 17.88 -19.11
C ALA A 654 15.05 18.10 -20.01
N GLN A 655 13.87 18.21 -19.42
CA GLN A 655 12.59 18.39 -20.11
C GLN A 655 11.87 19.69 -19.76
N SER A 656 12.21 20.32 -18.63
CA SER A 656 11.64 21.60 -18.22
C SER A 656 12.73 22.68 -18.08
N SER A 657 12.33 23.96 -18.07
CA SER A 657 13.26 25.07 -17.93
C SER A 657 14.06 25.01 -16.61
N ASN A 658 13.42 24.65 -15.50
CA ASN A 658 14.11 24.52 -14.22
C ASN A 658 15.11 23.36 -14.24
N GLN A 659 14.73 22.20 -14.84
CA GLN A 659 15.64 21.08 -15.03
C GLN A 659 16.84 21.48 -15.90
N TRP A 660 16.61 22.20 -17.01
CA TRP A 660 17.66 22.64 -17.93
C TRP A 660 18.66 23.58 -17.27
N ASN A 661 18.18 24.56 -16.54
CA ASN A 661 19.02 25.54 -15.85
C ASN A 661 19.82 24.90 -14.70
N THR A 662 19.15 24.06 -13.89
CA THR A 662 19.78 23.31 -12.81
C THR A 662 20.84 22.36 -13.34
N ALA A 663 20.53 21.57 -14.38
CA ALA A 663 21.46 20.65 -15.04
C ALA A 663 22.67 21.38 -15.64
N GLY A 664 22.45 22.59 -16.20
CA GLY A 664 23.52 23.45 -16.68
C GLY A 664 24.50 23.81 -15.58
N ALA A 665 24.01 24.31 -14.45
CA ALA A 665 24.84 24.61 -13.29
C ALA A 665 25.58 23.38 -12.74
N LEU A 666 24.89 22.25 -12.63
CA LEU A 666 25.47 20.98 -12.18
C LEU A 666 26.56 20.47 -13.10
N SER A 667 26.47 20.75 -14.41
CA SER A 667 27.51 20.40 -15.38
C SER A 667 28.80 21.20 -15.20
N THR A 668 28.75 22.36 -14.52
CA THR A 668 29.92 23.23 -14.23
C THR A 668 30.49 23.00 -12.83
N LEU A 669 29.95 22.07 -12.03
CA LEU A 669 30.46 21.76 -10.71
C LEU A 669 31.96 21.46 -10.73
N THR A 670 32.68 22.01 -9.79
CA THR A 670 34.09 21.65 -9.58
C THR A 670 34.22 20.18 -9.21
N GLN A 671 35.01 19.43 -10.00
CA GLN A 671 35.21 17.99 -9.75
C GLN A 671 36.25 17.77 -8.65
N SER A 672 36.00 18.37 -7.49
CA SER A 672 36.85 18.27 -6.30
C SER A 672 36.07 18.62 -5.02
N GLY A 673 36.52 18.14 -3.88
CA GLY A 673 35.87 18.39 -2.59
C GLY A 673 34.42 17.83 -2.53
N PRO A 674 33.49 18.47 -1.79
CA PRO A 674 32.12 18.01 -1.61
C PRO A 674 31.32 17.98 -2.94
N SER A 675 31.62 18.90 -3.87
CA SER A 675 30.94 18.97 -5.19
C SER A 675 31.18 17.73 -6.04
N LEU A 676 32.32 17.05 -5.85
CA LEU A 676 32.66 15.82 -6.58
C LEU A 676 31.66 14.69 -6.29
N ALA A 677 31.24 14.54 -5.03
CA ALA A 677 30.27 13.52 -4.65
C ALA A 677 28.91 13.75 -5.33
N LEU A 678 28.44 14.99 -5.35
CA LEU A 678 27.22 15.37 -6.06
C LEU A 678 27.33 15.12 -7.57
N TYR A 679 28.44 15.56 -8.20
CA TYR A 679 28.67 15.36 -9.64
C TYR A 679 28.68 13.88 -10.02
N ASN A 680 29.42 13.06 -9.26
CA ASN A 680 29.53 11.61 -9.52
C ASN A 680 28.21 10.87 -9.31
N SER A 681 27.43 11.26 -8.27
CA SER A 681 26.11 10.67 -8.03
C SER A 681 25.14 10.92 -9.19
N LEU A 682 25.24 12.07 -9.85
CA LEU A 682 24.46 12.39 -11.03
C LEU A 682 24.88 11.57 -12.25
N LEU A 683 26.18 11.31 -12.42
CA LEU A 683 26.72 10.57 -13.57
C LEU A 683 26.19 9.14 -13.71
N VAL A 684 25.76 8.53 -12.61
CA VAL A 684 25.29 7.13 -12.60
C VAL A 684 23.77 7.00 -12.84
N LEU A 685 23.04 8.12 -12.85
CA LEU A 685 21.58 8.12 -12.95
C LEU A 685 21.10 7.83 -14.37
N SER A 686 19.99 7.13 -14.46
CA SER A 686 19.18 7.08 -15.69
C SER A 686 18.52 8.43 -16.00
N ALA A 687 18.02 8.62 -17.21
CA ALA A 687 17.37 9.87 -17.60
C ALA A 687 16.15 10.25 -16.73
N PRO A 688 15.23 9.33 -16.34
CA PRO A 688 14.15 9.65 -15.41
C PRO A 688 14.65 10.03 -14.02
N GLU A 689 15.60 9.29 -13.46
CA GLU A 689 16.18 9.57 -12.13
C GLU A 689 16.92 10.92 -12.12
N ALA A 690 17.66 11.23 -13.17
CA ALA A 690 18.36 12.51 -13.30
C ALA A 690 17.38 13.70 -13.34
N ARG A 691 16.27 13.58 -14.07
CA ARG A 691 15.21 14.61 -14.09
C ARG A 691 14.60 14.84 -12.71
N GLU A 692 14.34 13.76 -11.98
CA GLU A 692 13.83 13.87 -10.60
C GLU A 692 14.88 14.49 -9.67
N ALA A 693 16.15 14.10 -9.79
CA ALA A 693 17.22 14.74 -9.04
C ALA A 693 17.33 16.24 -9.37
N PHE A 694 17.20 16.66 -10.63
CA PHE A 694 17.21 18.07 -11.01
C PHE A 694 16.02 18.84 -10.42
N ASN A 695 14.86 18.22 -10.34
CA ASN A 695 13.68 18.76 -9.67
C ASN A 695 13.96 19.05 -8.19
N GLN A 696 14.52 18.09 -7.45
CA GLN A 696 14.87 18.25 -6.03
C GLN A 696 16.01 19.27 -5.83
N LEU A 697 16.95 19.35 -6.77
CA LEU A 697 18.11 20.26 -6.75
C LEU A 697 17.76 21.68 -7.18
N SER A 698 16.62 21.91 -7.84
CA SER A 698 16.27 23.19 -8.45
C SER A 698 16.06 24.34 -7.48
N GLY A 699 15.72 24.05 -6.21
CA GLY A 699 15.43 25.07 -5.19
C GLY A 699 14.17 25.90 -5.48
N GLU A 700 13.23 25.38 -6.25
CA GLU A 700 12.04 26.14 -6.73
C GLU A 700 11.11 26.62 -5.60
N VAL A 701 11.21 26.05 -4.40
CA VAL A 701 10.44 26.51 -3.23
C VAL A 701 10.70 28.02 -2.96
N TYR A 702 11.94 28.50 -3.14
CA TYR A 702 12.31 29.87 -2.83
C TYR A 702 11.65 30.91 -3.76
N PRO A 703 11.71 30.81 -5.10
CA PRO A 703 10.92 31.71 -5.93
C PRO A 703 9.41 31.50 -5.78
N SER A 704 8.92 30.28 -5.51
CA SER A 704 7.49 30.04 -5.28
C SER A 704 6.97 30.70 -3.99
N MET A 705 7.82 30.87 -2.99
CA MET A 705 7.46 31.63 -1.78
C MET A 705 7.15 33.10 -2.08
N GLN A 706 7.76 33.72 -3.11
CA GLN A 706 7.51 35.11 -3.43
C GLN A 706 6.04 35.36 -3.78
N SER A 707 5.40 34.52 -4.59
CA SER A 707 3.98 34.62 -4.92
C SER A 707 3.08 34.44 -3.69
N ASN A 708 3.44 33.52 -2.80
CA ASN A 708 2.68 33.27 -1.56
C ASN A 708 2.79 34.44 -0.55
N LEU A 709 3.92 35.08 -0.42
CA LEU A 709 4.09 36.28 0.42
C LEU A 709 3.31 37.47 -0.14
N ILE A 710 3.20 37.60 -1.48
CA ILE A 710 2.35 38.59 -2.12
C ILE A 710 0.86 38.29 -1.84
N ALA A 711 0.45 37.02 -1.97
CA ALA A 711 -0.91 36.60 -1.65
C ALA A 711 -1.26 36.83 -0.17
N GLY A 712 -0.33 36.56 0.76
CA GLY A 712 -0.45 36.86 2.18
C GLY A 712 -0.63 38.36 2.45
N SER A 713 0.09 39.23 1.74
CA SER A 713 -0.08 40.69 1.78
C SER A 713 -1.48 41.11 1.31
N THR A 714 -2.02 40.47 0.28
CA THR A 714 -3.39 40.69 -0.20
C THR A 714 -4.43 40.31 0.86
N GLN A 715 -4.16 39.29 1.66
CA GLN A 715 -5.06 38.91 2.75
C GLN A 715 -5.12 39.96 3.87
N VAL A 716 -3.97 40.53 4.26
CA VAL A 716 -3.93 41.67 5.21
C VAL A 716 -4.74 42.87 4.68
N PHE A 717 -4.59 43.12 3.39
CA PHE A 717 -5.39 44.15 2.69
C PHE A 717 -6.90 43.89 2.84
N ASN A 718 -7.37 42.69 2.61
CA ASN A 718 -8.79 42.31 2.69
C ASN A 718 -9.36 42.55 4.08
N VAL A 719 -8.58 42.19 5.13
CA VAL A 719 -8.95 42.47 6.53
C VAL A 719 -9.15 43.98 6.78
N LEU A 720 -8.21 44.80 6.32
CA LEU A 720 -8.27 46.24 6.48
C LEU A 720 -9.43 46.86 5.70
N ASN A 721 -9.66 46.40 4.48
CA ASN A 721 -10.73 46.86 3.65
C ASN A 721 -12.11 46.54 4.25
N GLN A 722 -12.30 45.33 4.79
CA GLN A 722 -13.52 44.97 5.53
C GLN A 722 -13.71 45.87 6.74
N ARG A 723 -12.67 46.24 7.50
CA ARG A 723 -12.76 47.19 8.61
C ARG A 723 -13.19 48.57 8.14
N MET A 724 -12.61 49.11 7.05
CA MET A 724 -12.91 50.45 6.53
C MET A 724 -14.29 50.51 5.91
N GLN A 725 -14.79 49.48 5.27
CA GLN A 725 -16.14 49.37 4.71
C GLN A 725 -17.20 49.61 5.80
N ARG A 726 -16.90 49.13 7.03
CA ARG A 726 -17.80 49.24 8.19
C ARG A 726 -17.43 50.34 9.14
N ALA A 727 -16.60 51.27 8.71
CA ALA A 727 -16.09 52.35 9.54
C ALA A 727 -17.21 53.27 10.03
N PHE A 728 -18.33 53.35 9.31
CA PHE A 728 -19.45 54.30 9.56
C PHE A 728 -20.80 53.59 9.86
N ASP A 729 -20.84 52.26 10.03
CA ASP A 729 -22.07 51.49 10.21
C ASP A 729 -22.88 51.87 11.46
N ASN A 730 -22.23 52.42 12.50
CA ASN A 730 -22.87 52.78 13.76
C ASN A 730 -23.35 54.24 13.79
N ASP A 731 -23.06 55.07 12.76
CA ASP A 731 -23.41 56.47 12.73
C ASP A 731 -24.91 56.72 12.42
N SER A 732 -25.67 55.68 12.05
CA SER A 732 -27.03 55.80 11.48
C SER A 732 -28.12 55.13 12.31
N LEU A 733 -27.90 54.74 13.56
CA LEU A 733 -28.92 54.08 14.36
C LEU A 733 -29.98 55.04 14.84
N PRO A 734 -31.30 54.84 14.52
CA PRO A 734 -32.39 55.70 15.00
C PRO A 734 -32.48 55.60 16.53
N ILE A 735 -32.53 56.73 17.19
CA ILE A 735 -32.83 56.81 18.61
C ILE A 735 -34.31 56.41 18.81
N PRO A 736 -34.63 55.38 19.60
CA PRO A 736 -36.04 55.02 19.85
C PRO A 736 -36.83 56.21 20.44
N PRO A 737 -38.03 56.49 19.95
CA PRO A 737 -38.80 57.72 20.37
C PRO A 737 -39.16 57.83 21.85
N LEU A 738 -39.04 56.78 22.66
CA LEU A 738 -39.39 56.68 24.06
C LEU A 738 -38.29 57.08 25.05
N ALA A 739 -37.09 57.41 24.61
CA ALA A 739 -35.94 57.71 25.47
C ALA A 739 -35.59 59.21 25.50
N MET A 740 -36.41 60.06 24.90
CA MET A 740 -36.10 61.52 24.65
C MET A 740 -36.27 62.49 25.81
N SER A 741 -36.54 62.09 27.08
CA SER A 741 -36.82 63.08 28.06
C SER A 741 -35.93 63.07 29.31
N LEU A 742 -34.98 62.29 29.52
CA LEU A 742 -34.12 62.27 30.70
C LEU A 742 -32.70 61.78 30.61
N VAL A 743 -32.12 61.62 29.43
CA VAL A 743 -30.71 61.19 29.33
C VAL A 743 -29.99 62.20 28.45
N GLN A 744 -28.86 62.70 28.95
CA GLN A 744 -27.85 63.49 28.23
C GLN A 744 -27.59 62.76 26.89
N GLN A 745 -27.60 63.49 25.76
CA GLN A 745 -27.30 62.94 24.46
C GLN A 745 -26.01 62.18 24.58
N PRO A 746 -25.97 60.90 24.23
CA PRO A 746 -24.69 60.16 24.23
C PRO A 746 -23.74 60.88 23.27
N GLU A 747 -22.55 61.18 23.76
CA GLU A 747 -21.44 61.68 22.95
C GLU A 747 -21.25 60.74 21.71
N PRO A 748 -21.06 61.31 20.52
CA PRO A 748 -20.84 60.49 19.34
C PRO A 748 -19.62 59.58 19.57
N GLN A 749 -19.78 58.26 19.37
CA GLN A 749 -18.70 57.27 19.55
C GLN A 749 -17.66 57.48 18.44
N ASN A 750 -16.66 58.31 18.73
CA ASN A 750 -15.66 58.73 17.76
C ASN A 750 -14.47 57.75 17.66
N ASN A 751 -14.26 56.91 18.67
CA ASN A 751 -13.14 55.97 18.74
C ASN A 751 -13.60 54.52 18.58
N GLY A 752 -12.75 53.71 18.01
CA GLY A 752 -12.98 52.25 17.87
C GLY A 752 -11.71 51.47 18.06
N VAL A 753 -11.83 50.34 18.70
CA VAL A 753 -10.80 49.27 18.67
C VAL A 753 -11.41 48.04 18.03
N TRP A 754 -10.56 47.29 17.35
CA TRP A 754 -10.99 46.07 16.66
C TRP A 754 -9.90 45.01 16.69
N GLY A 755 -10.32 43.77 16.62
CA GLY A 755 -9.42 42.61 16.43
C GLY A 755 -10.04 41.63 15.46
N GLN A 756 -9.24 41.15 14.54
CA GLN A 756 -9.63 40.15 13.58
C GLN A 756 -8.65 38.99 13.56
N THR A 757 -9.17 37.77 13.62
CA THR A 757 -8.45 36.54 13.39
C THR A 757 -8.81 35.98 12.03
N PHE A 758 -7.87 35.32 11.39
CA PHE A 758 -8.08 34.69 10.10
C PHE A 758 -7.29 33.38 9.96
N GLY A 759 -7.84 32.45 9.19
CA GLY A 759 -7.15 31.25 8.71
C GLY A 759 -7.40 31.10 7.22
N SER A 760 -6.37 30.77 6.46
CA SER A 760 -6.46 30.55 5.02
C SER A 760 -5.74 29.27 4.58
N TRP A 761 -6.25 28.69 3.54
CA TRP A 761 -5.68 27.52 2.84
C TRP A 761 -5.48 27.90 1.38
N SER A 762 -4.26 27.82 0.93
CA SER A 762 -3.87 28.07 -0.46
C SER A 762 -3.44 26.80 -1.14
N ARG A 763 -3.74 26.71 -2.43
CA ARG A 763 -3.26 25.66 -3.30
C ARG A 763 -2.88 26.27 -4.63
N ASN A 764 -1.65 26.06 -5.04
CA ASN A 764 -1.14 26.45 -6.35
C ASN A 764 -0.88 25.19 -7.17
N SER A 765 -1.40 25.12 -8.39
CA SER A 765 -1.19 24.00 -9.30
C SER A 765 0.22 24.03 -9.86
N GLY A 766 0.82 22.85 -10.08
CA GLY A 766 2.06 22.76 -10.83
C GLY A 766 1.80 22.77 -12.35
N ASP A 767 2.78 23.18 -13.13
CA ASP A 767 2.74 23.24 -14.60
C ASP A 767 3.72 22.26 -15.29
N GLY A 768 4.36 21.37 -14.53
CA GLY A 768 5.41 20.45 -14.98
C GLY A 768 6.82 21.03 -14.89
N ASN A 769 7.00 22.34 -14.95
CA ASN A 769 8.24 23.04 -14.63
C ASN A 769 8.36 23.32 -13.13
N VAL A 770 7.23 23.68 -12.51
CA VAL A 770 7.09 24.00 -11.09
C VAL A 770 6.17 22.96 -10.43
N GLY A 771 6.49 22.54 -9.21
CA GLY A 771 5.69 21.61 -8.43
C GLY A 771 4.43 22.26 -7.83
N LYS A 772 3.46 21.45 -7.45
CA LYS A 772 2.29 21.89 -6.71
C LYS A 772 2.74 22.37 -5.33
N LEU A 773 2.22 23.53 -4.89
CA LEU A 773 2.44 24.10 -3.58
C LEU A 773 1.12 24.18 -2.82
N ASP A 774 1.05 23.58 -1.64
CA ASP A 774 -0.02 23.72 -0.68
C ASP A 774 0.45 24.62 0.48
N GLY A 775 -0.41 25.49 0.98
CA GLY A 775 -0.08 26.41 2.06
C GLY A 775 -1.23 26.65 3.02
N ASN A 776 -0.87 26.88 4.28
CA ASN A 776 -1.81 27.28 5.34
C ASN A 776 -1.28 28.55 6.00
N THR A 777 -2.15 29.51 6.28
CA THR A 777 -1.76 30.71 7.03
C THR A 777 -2.79 30.99 8.10
N THR A 778 -2.34 31.26 9.31
CA THR A 778 -3.20 31.69 10.42
C THR A 778 -2.65 32.96 11.05
N GLY A 779 -3.52 33.86 11.49
CA GLY A 779 -3.05 35.10 12.06
C GLY A 779 -4.13 35.93 12.72
N PHE A 780 -3.67 37.08 13.24
CA PHE A 780 -4.54 38.08 13.77
C PHE A 780 -4.03 39.49 13.47
N LEU A 781 -4.96 40.45 13.39
CA LEU A 781 -4.68 41.89 13.34
C LEU A 781 -5.47 42.57 14.46
N LEU A 782 -4.84 43.54 15.10
CA LEU A 782 -5.45 44.44 16.10
C LEU A 782 -5.26 45.88 15.67
N GLY A 783 -6.31 46.68 15.82
CA GLY A 783 -6.24 48.05 15.38
C GLY A 783 -7.12 48.99 16.19
N ALA A 784 -6.82 50.28 16.05
CA ALA A 784 -7.61 51.35 16.63
C ALA A 784 -7.78 52.48 15.63
N ASP A 785 -8.95 53.13 15.67
CA ASP A 785 -9.25 54.23 14.77
C ASP A 785 -10.11 55.29 15.47
N ARG A 786 -10.07 56.47 14.87
CA ARG A 786 -10.82 57.64 15.34
C ARG A 786 -11.49 58.38 14.19
N LYS A 787 -12.76 58.78 14.38
CA LYS A 787 -13.45 59.69 13.49
C LYS A 787 -13.01 61.13 13.76
N LEU A 788 -12.66 61.84 12.71
CA LEU A 788 -12.29 63.27 12.82
C LEU A 788 -13.60 64.13 12.98
N ALA A 789 -13.62 65.00 13.97
CA ALA A 789 -14.81 65.65 14.44
C ALA A 789 -15.52 66.50 13.37
N ASP A 790 -14.77 67.15 12.50
CA ASP A 790 -15.31 68.10 11.49
C ASP A 790 -15.48 67.49 10.09
N HIS A 791 -15.13 66.24 9.95
CA HIS A 791 -15.16 65.55 8.67
C HIS A 791 -15.65 64.10 8.82
N ASN A 792 -16.39 63.60 7.85
CA ASN A 792 -16.80 62.21 7.82
C ASN A 792 -15.63 61.31 7.35
N VAL A 793 -14.52 61.42 8.07
CA VAL A 793 -13.25 60.68 7.82
C VAL A 793 -12.85 59.99 9.11
N ARG A 794 -12.50 58.73 9.00
CA ARG A 794 -11.94 57.91 10.08
C ARG A 794 -10.50 57.53 9.73
N VAL A 795 -9.58 57.69 10.69
CA VAL A 795 -8.15 57.32 10.55
C VAL A 795 -7.75 56.34 11.63
N GLY A 796 -6.91 55.41 11.30
CA GLY A 796 -6.50 54.37 12.23
C GLY A 796 -5.13 53.77 11.93
N GLY A 797 -4.67 52.97 12.87
CA GLY A 797 -3.47 52.15 12.72
C GLY A 797 -3.74 50.76 13.18
N TYR A 798 -2.92 49.83 12.74
CA TYR A 798 -2.97 48.41 13.07
C TYR A 798 -1.60 47.81 13.24
N PHE A 799 -1.56 46.72 13.99
CA PHE A 799 -0.46 45.77 14.03
C PHE A 799 -1.00 44.35 14.07
N GLY A 800 -0.18 43.40 13.74
CA GLY A 800 -0.59 42.00 13.73
C GLY A 800 0.56 41.01 13.53
N TYR A 801 0.19 39.74 13.60
CA TYR A 801 1.06 38.61 13.40
C TYR A 801 0.33 37.52 12.63
N SER A 802 1.07 36.85 11.74
CA SER A 802 0.59 35.64 11.09
C SER A 802 1.71 34.63 10.91
N ARG A 803 1.35 33.35 10.93
CA ARG A 803 2.24 32.24 10.63
C ARG A 803 1.72 31.49 9.42
N GLY A 804 2.62 31.13 8.52
CA GLY A 804 2.30 30.35 7.33
C GLY A 804 3.21 29.13 7.22
N ASP A 805 2.64 27.99 6.81
CA ASP A 805 3.33 26.74 6.55
C ASP A 805 3.04 26.38 5.08
N TYR A 806 4.09 26.05 4.31
CA TYR A 806 4.01 25.82 2.86
C TYR A 806 4.84 24.60 2.47
N ASP A 807 4.24 23.71 1.66
CA ASP A 807 4.83 22.46 1.25
C ASP A 807 4.84 22.30 -0.28
N VAL A 808 5.95 21.83 -0.82
CA VAL A 808 6.10 21.34 -2.20
C VAL A 808 6.49 19.86 -2.14
N ASP A 809 5.51 19.00 -1.92
CA ASP A 809 5.71 17.55 -1.69
C ASP A 809 6.56 16.90 -2.78
N SER A 810 6.26 17.18 -4.05
CA SER A 810 6.99 16.62 -5.20
C SER A 810 8.45 17.06 -5.29
N ARG A 811 8.87 18.06 -4.48
CA ARG A 811 10.25 18.57 -4.38
C ARG A 811 10.85 18.29 -3.01
N ARG A 812 10.10 17.63 -2.11
CA ARG A 812 10.50 17.34 -0.73
C ARG A 812 10.98 18.58 0.00
N SER A 813 10.28 19.70 -0.19
CA SER A 813 10.65 21.02 0.33
C SER A 813 9.51 21.63 1.09
N SER A 814 9.80 22.26 2.23
CA SER A 814 8.83 23.00 3.05
C SER A 814 9.41 24.34 3.49
N THR A 815 8.51 25.24 3.85
CA THR A 815 8.88 26.58 4.33
C THR A 815 7.87 27.07 5.36
N ASP A 816 8.37 27.53 6.50
CA ASP A 816 7.61 28.19 7.56
C ASP A 816 7.87 29.68 7.52
N THR A 817 6.83 30.49 7.80
CA THR A 817 6.94 31.96 7.82
C THR A 817 6.33 32.55 9.08
N ASP A 818 7.04 33.47 9.73
CA ASP A 818 6.54 34.33 10.79
C ASP A 818 6.46 35.77 10.29
N ASN A 819 5.25 36.33 10.22
CA ASN A 819 4.99 37.62 9.59
C ASN A 819 4.50 38.64 10.61
N TYR A 820 5.14 39.80 10.68
CA TYR A 820 4.82 40.90 11.60
C TYR A 820 4.29 42.09 10.79
N HIS A 821 3.05 42.48 11.04
CA HIS A 821 2.34 43.48 10.28
C HIS A 821 2.19 44.79 11.05
N LEU A 822 2.40 45.92 10.38
CA LEU A 822 2.18 47.26 10.92
C LEU A 822 1.69 48.19 9.80
N GLY A 823 0.74 49.10 10.13
CA GLY A 823 0.34 50.07 9.13
C GLY A 823 -0.70 51.05 9.59
N LEU A 824 -1.08 51.91 8.64
CA LEU A 824 -2.08 53.00 8.83
C LEU A 824 -3.16 52.86 7.77
N TYR A 825 -4.38 53.33 8.10
CA TYR A 825 -5.48 53.34 7.17
C TYR A 825 -6.38 54.56 7.39
N ALA A 826 -7.09 54.93 6.35
CA ALA A 826 -8.09 56.00 6.40
C ALA A 826 -9.30 55.65 5.52
N ALA A 827 -10.47 55.98 5.99
CA ALA A 827 -11.71 55.86 5.26
C ALA A 827 -12.51 57.17 5.35
N GLY A 828 -13.04 57.63 4.23
CA GLY A 828 -13.91 58.81 4.16
C GLY A 828 -15.19 58.45 3.42
N GLN A 829 -16.31 59.04 3.85
CA GLN A 829 -17.61 58.91 3.22
C GLN A 829 -18.28 60.28 3.06
N GLN A 830 -18.67 60.57 1.84
CA GLN A 830 -19.44 61.78 1.52
C GLN A 830 -20.69 61.37 0.74
N ASP A 831 -21.83 61.49 1.35
CA ASP A 831 -23.11 60.98 0.81
C ASP A 831 -23.04 59.52 0.38
N ALA A 832 -23.23 59.21 -0.88
CA ALA A 832 -23.13 57.87 -1.43
C ALA A 832 -21.70 57.47 -1.82
N PHE A 833 -20.76 58.39 -1.86
CA PHE A 833 -19.38 58.16 -2.29
C PHE A 833 -18.51 57.81 -1.12
N SER A 834 -17.71 56.76 -1.25
CA SER A 834 -16.74 56.31 -0.24
C SER A 834 -15.34 56.25 -0.86
N LEU A 835 -14.32 56.66 -0.09
CA LEU A 835 -12.92 56.55 -0.43
C LEU A 835 -12.19 55.91 0.76
N ARG A 836 -11.43 54.87 0.49
CA ARG A 836 -10.68 54.09 1.48
C ARG A 836 -9.24 53.93 1.03
N GLY A 837 -8.31 53.81 1.95
CA GLY A 837 -6.92 53.53 1.64
C GLY A 837 -6.12 53.13 2.84
N ALA A 838 -5.06 52.39 2.61
CA ALA A 838 -4.12 51.99 3.64
C ALA A 838 -2.68 51.89 3.10
N LEU A 839 -1.76 52.02 4.06
CA LEU A 839 -0.33 51.78 3.86
C LEU A 839 0.13 50.84 4.95
N GLY A 840 0.72 49.70 4.53
CA GLY A 840 1.21 48.65 5.42
C GLY A 840 2.62 48.24 5.14
N TYR A 841 3.26 47.77 6.16
CA TYR A 841 4.59 47.13 6.07
C TYR A 841 4.59 45.83 6.83
N THR A 842 5.14 44.79 6.23
CA THR A 842 5.27 43.47 6.84
C THR A 842 6.73 43.01 6.81
N TRP A 843 7.21 42.58 7.96
CA TRP A 843 8.47 41.84 8.08
C TRP A 843 8.16 40.36 8.08
N HIS A 844 8.87 39.58 7.25
CA HIS A 844 8.76 38.14 7.13
C HIS A 844 10.05 37.50 7.59
N LYS A 845 9.97 36.56 8.53
CA LYS A 845 11.03 35.63 8.88
C LYS A 845 10.68 34.28 8.28
N ILE A 846 11.61 33.68 7.55
CA ILE A 846 11.35 32.53 6.70
C ILE A 846 12.37 31.44 7.01
N GLU A 847 11.90 30.29 7.48
CA GLU A 847 12.69 29.10 7.68
C GLU A 847 12.33 28.06 6.61
N GLY A 848 13.31 27.55 5.87
CA GLY A 848 13.12 26.57 4.82
C GLY A 848 13.86 25.28 5.09
N GLU A 849 13.25 24.17 4.68
CA GLU A 849 13.87 22.84 4.67
C GLU A 849 13.71 22.20 3.29
N ARG A 850 14.82 21.65 2.77
CA ARG A 850 14.84 20.95 1.51
C ARG A 850 15.57 19.62 1.67
N ASN A 851 14.92 18.50 1.30
CA ASN A 851 15.51 17.17 1.32
C ASN A 851 15.83 16.74 -0.11
N VAL A 852 17.12 16.57 -0.40
CA VAL A 852 17.61 16.06 -1.68
C VAL A 852 18.02 14.61 -1.46
N ASP A 853 17.31 13.66 -2.09
CA ASP A 853 17.53 12.23 -1.88
C ASP A 853 17.29 11.47 -3.19
N PHE A 854 18.36 10.96 -3.77
CA PHE A 854 18.36 10.12 -4.95
C PHE A 854 19.50 9.10 -4.89
N SER A 855 19.54 8.16 -5.80
CA SER A 855 20.48 7.04 -5.74
C SER A 855 21.93 7.49 -5.50
N GLY A 856 22.49 7.08 -4.37
CA GLY A 856 23.87 7.38 -3.99
C GLY A 856 24.13 8.79 -3.42
N PHE A 857 23.08 9.61 -3.20
CA PHE A 857 23.22 10.97 -2.65
C PHE A 857 22.04 11.33 -1.76
N SER A 858 22.33 11.89 -0.58
CA SER A 858 21.30 12.38 0.35
C SER A 858 21.82 13.57 1.16
N ASP A 859 21.13 14.71 1.04
CA ASP A 859 21.39 15.92 1.82
C ASP A 859 20.09 16.45 2.43
N ARG A 860 20.16 16.96 3.66
CA ARG A 860 19.11 17.72 4.31
C ARG A 860 19.58 19.16 4.48
N LEU A 861 18.93 20.07 3.81
CA LEU A 861 19.33 21.46 3.67
C LEU A 861 18.37 22.37 4.43
N LYS A 862 18.90 23.36 5.12
CA LYS A 862 18.13 24.35 5.89
C LYS A 862 18.50 25.75 5.47
N SER A 863 17.53 26.65 5.49
CA SER A 863 17.68 28.07 5.23
C SER A 863 16.95 28.89 6.27
N ASP A 864 17.49 30.05 6.60
CA ASP A 864 16.89 31.08 7.46
C ASP A 864 17.19 32.42 6.79
N TYR A 865 16.12 33.17 6.43
CA TYR A 865 16.26 34.44 5.75
C TYR A 865 15.08 35.36 5.99
N ASP A 866 15.31 36.67 5.76
CA ASP A 866 14.32 37.70 5.94
C ASP A 866 13.77 38.19 4.58
N ALA A 867 12.53 38.65 4.63
CA ALA A 867 11.89 39.39 3.55
C ALA A 867 11.03 40.53 4.11
N ASN A 868 10.69 41.48 3.27
CA ASN A 868 9.78 42.54 3.67
C ASN A 868 8.82 42.93 2.53
N SER A 869 7.60 43.28 2.90
CA SER A 869 6.57 43.71 1.98
C SER A 869 6.10 45.13 2.31
N LEU A 870 6.05 46.03 1.33
CA LEU A 870 5.34 47.29 1.40
C LEU A 870 4.03 47.12 0.63
N LEU A 871 2.92 47.42 1.32
CA LEU A 871 1.57 47.39 0.78
C LEU A 871 0.96 48.77 0.76
N ALA A 872 0.40 49.20 -0.36
CA ALA A 872 -0.39 50.40 -0.46
C ALA A 872 -1.64 50.15 -1.29
N PHE A 873 -2.80 50.59 -0.85
CA PHE A 873 -3.99 50.53 -1.68
C PHE A 873 -4.94 51.73 -1.50
N THR A 874 -5.77 51.93 -2.50
CA THR A 874 -6.90 52.88 -2.47
C THR A 874 -8.11 52.25 -3.15
N GLU A 875 -9.29 52.55 -2.61
CA GLU A 875 -10.56 52.03 -3.11
C GLU A 875 -11.62 53.15 -3.10
N ALA A 876 -12.31 53.27 -4.21
CA ALA A 876 -13.46 54.14 -4.37
C ALA A 876 -14.73 53.31 -4.61
N GLY A 877 -15.81 53.68 -3.88
CA GLY A 877 -17.10 53.02 -4.03
C GLY A 877 -18.25 54.01 -4.07
N TYR A 878 -19.35 53.63 -4.70
CA TYR A 878 -20.57 54.43 -4.78
C TYR A 878 -21.78 53.60 -4.37
N ARG A 879 -22.47 54.02 -3.33
CA ARG A 879 -23.56 53.27 -2.68
C ARG A 879 -24.92 53.62 -3.31
N PHE A 880 -25.63 52.60 -3.76
CA PHE A 880 -27.01 52.64 -4.19
C PHE A 880 -27.91 51.99 -3.17
N GLY A 881 -28.91 52.67 -2.64
CA GLY A 881 -29.86 52.14 -1.66
C GLY A 881 -29.75 52.80 -0.31
N GLN A 882 -30.36 52.18 0.71
CA GLN A 882 -30.34 52.66 2.08
C GLN A 882 -29.14 52.07 2.84
N PRO A 883 -28.72 52.60 3.97
CA PRO A 883 -27.60 52.06 4.75
C PRO A 883 -27.76 50.60 5.14
N ASP A 884 -28.98 50.16 5.43
CA ASP A 884 -29.35 48.79 5.83
C ASP A 884 -29.58 47.83 4.65
N ARG A 885 -29.73 48.36 3.44
CA ARG A 885 -29.92 47.58 2.21
C ARG A 885 -29.35 48.33 1.03
N ASN A 886 -28.16 47.93 0.61
CA ASN A 886 -27.49 48.64 -0.47
C ASN A 886 -26.66 47.72 -1.35
N ILE A 887 -26.31 48.23 -2.51
CA ILE A 887 -25.34 47.68 -3.44
C ILE A 887 -24.30 48.78 -3.73
N GLU A 888 -23.03 48.46 -3.64
CA GLU A 888 -21.93 49.38 -3.87
C GLU A 888 -20.95 48.81 -4.91
N PRO A 889 -21.01 49.22 -6.17
CA PRO A 889 -19.89 49.01 -7.08
C PRO A 889 -18.65 49.74 -6.57
N PHE A 890 -17.49 49.13 -6.76
CA PHE A 890 -16.22 49.66 -6.32
C PHE A 890 -15.09 49.40 -7.30
N VAL A 891 -14.10 50.27 -7.24
CA VAL A 891 -12.80 50.10 -7.88
C VAL A 891 -11.72 50.16 -6.82
N ASN A 892 -10.84 49.15 -6.81
CA ASN A 892 -9.68 49.12 -5.94
C ASN A 892 -8.40 49.12 -6.78
N LEU A 893 -7.40 49.84 -6.34
CA LEU A 893 -6.05 49.84 -6.86
C LEU A 893 -5.10 49.53 -5.72
N SER A 894 -4.25 48.50 -5.86
CA SER A 894 -3.25 48.14 -4.86
C SER A 894 -1.88 47.90 -5.46
N TYR A 895 -0.88 48.19 -4.67
CA TYR A 895 0.53 48.01 -5.01
C TYR A 895 1.23 47.23 -3.88
N ILE A 896 1.96 46.19 -4.23
CA ILE A 896 2.76 45.38 -3.32
C ILE A 896 4.18 45.35 -3.84
N ARG A 897 5.12 45.78 -2.99
CA ARG A 897 6.55 45.58 -3.23
C ARG A 897 7.06 44.57 -2.24
N LEU A 898 7.51 43.42 -2.71
CA LEU A 898 8.19 42.38 -1.93
C LEU A 898 9.68 42.45 -2.22
N HIS A 899 10.48 42.44 -1.16
CA HIS A 899 11.93 42.28 -1.20
C HIS A 899 12.35 41.10 -0.36
N THR A 900 13.10 40.17 -0.93
CA THR A 900 13.64 38.97 -0.28
C THR A 900 15.15 39.13 -0.19
N ASP A 901 15.74 38.91 0.97
CA ASP A 901 17.17 39.02 1.20
C ASP A 901 17.93 37.83 0.57
N SER A 902 19.24 38.02 0.35
CA SER A 902 20.11 36.92 -0.05
C SER A 902 20.49 36.05 1.11
N PHE A 903 20.58 34.74 0.87
CA PHE A 903 20.93 33.76 1.90
C PHE A 903 21.71 32.57 1.33
N ARG A 904 22.15 31.70 2.20
CA ARG A 904 22.74 30.42 1.85
C ARG A 904 22.15 29.32 2.71
N GLU A 905 21.89 28.18 2.08
CA GLU A 905 21.52 26.96 2.79
C GLU A 905 22.72 26.36 3.52
N ASP A 906 22.44 25.74 4.65
CA ASP A 906 23.35 24.86 5.37
C ASP A 906 22.93 23.40 5.22
N GLY A 907 23.88 22.43 5.21
CA GLY A 907 23.53 21.01 5.34
C GLY A 907 24.18 20.06 4.34
N GLY A 908 24.86 20.49 3.29
CA GLY A 908 25.53 19.54 2.40
C GLY A 908 26.06 20.10 1.08
N ALA A 909 26.42 19.21 0.17
CA ALA A 909 27.00 19.56 -1.14
C ALA A 909 25.97 20.18 -2.10
N ALA A 910 24.70 19.86 -1.92
CA ALA A 910 23.58 20.41 -2.68
C ALA A 910 23.08 21.76 -2.16
N ALA A 911 23.76 22.37 -1.17
CA ALA A 911 23.38 23.65 -0.60
C ALA A 911 23.50 24.78 -1.61
N LEU A 912 22.43 25.58 -1.70
CA LEU A 912 22.30 26.70 -2.61
C LEU A 912 22.67 28.02 -1.93
N SER A 913 23.32 28.89 -2.67
CA SER A 913 23.42 30.31 -2.37
C SER A 913 22.39 31.05 -3.24
N VAL A 914 21.44 31.70 -2.61
CA VAL A 914 20.32 32.39 -3.26
C VAL A 914 20.56 33.90 -3.17
N ARG A 915 20.39 34.60 -4.30
CA ARG A 915 20.51 36.06 -4.34
C ARG A 915 19.20 36.72 -3.97
N ASN A 916 19.29 37.96 -3.46
CA ASN A 916 18.14 38.80 -3.18
C ASN A 916 17.28 39.00 -4.45
N ALA A 917 15.98 39.12 -4.25
CA ALA A 917 15.02 39.39 -5.29
C ALA A 917 14.04 40.51 -4.88
N THR A 918 13.51 41.24 -5.83
CA THR A 918 12.48 42.24 -5.56
C THR A 918 11.38 42.10 -6.62
N MET A 919 10.14 42.03 -6.17
CA MET A 919 8.95 42.00 -7.03
C MET A 919 8.10 43.24 -6.75
N ASN A 920 7.56 43.82 -7.79
CA ASN A 920 6.65 44.98 -7.76
C ASN A 920 5.37 44.58 -8.51
N THR A 921 4.30 44.28 -7.76
CA THR A 921 3.04 43.82 -8.35
C THR A 921 1.96 44.87 -8.08
N PHE A 922 1.28 45.25 -9.11
CA PHE A 922 0.14 46.20 -9.02
C PHE A 922 -1.14 45.46 -9.38
N TYR A 923 -2.22 45.72 -8.64
CA TYR A 923 -3.54 45.13 -8.89
C TYR A 923 -4.58 46.18 -9.12
N SER A 924 -5.50 45.90 -10.03
CA SER A 924 -6.80 46.58 -10.14
C SER A 924 -7.93 45.59 -9.85
N THR A 925 -8.88 45.96 -9.04
CA THR A 925 -10.06 45.15 -8.79
C THR A 925 -11.33 45.95 -9.09
N LEU A 926 -12.16 45.38 -9.95
CA LEU A 926 -13.51 45.87 -10.23
C LEU A 926 -14.52 44.93 -9.60
N GLY A 927 -15.41 45.46 -8.76
CA GLY A 927 -16.34 44.60 -8.09
C GLY A 927 -17.63 45.27 -7.65
N VAL A 928 -18.49 44.47 -7.12
CA VAL A 928 -19.75 44.88 -6.50
C VAL A 928 -19.89 44.21 -5.15
N ARG A 929 -20.31 44.97 -4.17
CA ARG A 929 -20.66 44.44 -2.84
C ARG A 929 -22.08 44.80 -2.45
N GLY A 930 -22.67 44.06 -1.55
CA GLY A 930 -24.01 44.30 -1.04
C GLY A 930 -24.12 43.97 0.44
N VAL A 931 -25.02 44.70 1.08
CA VAL A 931 -25.42 44.49 2.49
C VAL A 931 -26.94 44.46 2.56
N THR A 932 -27.46 43.55 3.37
CA THR A 932 -28.88 43.52 3.69
C THR A 932 -29.08 43.20 5.17
N GLU A 933 -29.87 43.99 5.85
CA GLU A 933 -30.24 43.77 7.24
C GLU A 933 -31.29 42.65 7.33
N LEU A 934 -31.04 41.71 8.24
CA LEU A 934 -31.94 40.64 8.64
C LEU A 934 -32.55 40.93 10.02
N PRO A 935 -33.67 40.31 10.43
CA PRO A 935 -34.24 40.50 11.77
C PRO A 935 -33.20 40.22 12.88
N LYS A 936 -33.33 40.95 14.01
CA LYS A 936 -32.49 40.83 15.20
C LYS A 936 -31.08 41.40 15.08
N ASN A 937 -30.90 42.52 14.36
CA ASN A 937 -29.64 43.26 14.22
C ASN A 937 -28.51 42.40 13.62
N VAL A 938 -28.84 41.56 12.64
CA VAL A 938 -27.93 40.75 11.87
C VAL A 938 -27.87 41.31 10.46
N ASN A 939 -26.68 41.60 9.96
CA ASN A 939 -26.45 42.00 8.58
C ASN A 939 -25.78 40.84 7.81
N LEU A 940 -26.35 40.52 6.68
CA LEU A 940 -25.69 39.65 5.69
C LEU A 940 -24.98 40.57 4.69
N TYR A 941 -23.73 40.26 4.40
CA TYR A 941 -22.93 40.96 3.42
C TYR A 941 -22.20 39.99 2.48
N GLY A 942 -21.84 40.50 1.32
CA GLY A 942 -21.03 39.76 0.39
C GLY A 942 -20.50 40.65 -0.73
N SER A 943 -19.42 40.22 -1.36
CA SER A 943 -18.85 40.88 -2.51
C SER A 943 -18.42 39.88 -3.57
N LEU A 944 -18.35 40.41 -4.80
CA LEU A 944 -17.76 39.67 -5.94
C LEU A 944 -16.99 40.70 -6.79
N GLY A 945 -15.76 40.33 -7.17
CA GLY A 945 -14.91 41.18 -7.96
C GLY A 945 -14.01 40.39 -8.89
N TRP A 946 -13.55 41.05 -9.92
CA TRP A 946 -12.49 40.62 -10.80
C TRP A 946 -11.24 41.42 -10.48
N GLN A 947 -10.14 40.74 -10.20
CA GLN A 947 -8.83 41.31 -9.90
C GLN A 947 -7.88 40.96 -11.01
N HIS A 948 -7.14 41.95 -11.53
CA HIS A 948 -6.12 41.82 -12.56
C HIS A 948 -4.77 42.31 -12.03
N ALA A 949 -3.72 41.49 -12.23
CA ALA A 949 -2.35 41.78 -11.82
C ALA A 949 -1.50 42.35 -12.95
N TYR A 950 -0.75 43.40 -12.64
CA TYR A 950 0.23 44.04 -13.54
C TYR A 950 1.63 44.06 -12.92
N GLY A 951 2.68 44.24 -13.73
CA GLY A 951 4.07 44.32 -13.30
C GLY A 951 4.69 42.95 -13.17
N ASP A 952 5.44 42.73 -12.09
CA ASP A 952 6.17 41.48 -11.87
C ASP A 952 5.20 40.37 -11.44
N LYS A 953 4.95 39.42 -12.35
CA LYS A 953 4.08 38.25 -12.15
C LYS A 953 4.87 36.96 -12.06
N ASN A 954 5.96 36.84 -12.82
CA ASN A 954 6.80 35.66 -12.85
C ASN A 954 7.82 35.69 -11.72
N THR A 955 7.73 34.73 -10.83
CA THR A 955 8.68 34.58 -9.74
C THR A 955 9.96 33.87 -10.22
N SER A 956 11.10 34.38 -9.86
CA SER A 956 12.36 33.72 -10.15
C SER A 956 13.42 34.06 -9.12
N SER A 957 14.36 33.15 -8.92
CA SER A 957 15.52 33.37 -8.08
C SER A 957 16.80 32.95 -8.77
N ARG A 958 17.85 33.74 -8.61
CA ARG A 958 19.19 33.38 -9.08
C ARG A 958 19.93 32.67 -7.97
N MET A 959 20.42 31.47 -8.28
CA MET A 959 21.03 30.56 -7.30
C MET A 959 22.34 29.99 -7.82
N ALA A 960 23.15 29.42 -6.94
CA ALA A 960 24.36 28.68 -7.30
C ALA A 960 24.66 27.60 -6.26
N PHE A 961 25.11 26.45 -6.69
CA PHE A 961 25.78 25.47 -5.82
C PHE A 961 27.21 25.94 -5.51
N ALA A 962 27.80 25.37 -4.46
CA ALA A 962 29.22 25.60 -4.20
C ALA A 962 30.06 25.03 -5.35
N GLY A 963 30.79 25.92 -6.06
CA GLY A 963 31.64 25.53 -7.18
C GLY A 963 30.94 25.32 -8.52
N SER A 964 29.70 25.79 -8.67
CA SER A 964 28.97 25.84 -9.95
C SER A 964 28.82 27.26 -10.49
N ASP A 965 28.47 27.39 -11.75
CA ASP A 965 27.91 28.60 -12.29
C ASP A 965 26.52 28.88 -11.67
N ALA A 966 26.13 30.17 -11.69
CA ALA A 966 24.83 30.57 -11.20
C ALA A 966 23.73 30.30 -12.26
N PHE A 967 22.58 29.86 -11.80
CA PHE A 967 21.42 29.55 -12.63
C PHE A 967 20.17 30.28 -12.12
N ILE A 968 19.12 30.28 -12.93
CA ILE A 968 17.83 30.88 -12.58
C ILE A 968 16.80 29.77 -12.46
N THR A 969 16.11 29.73 -11.33
CA THR A 969 14.95 28.85 -11.10
C THR A 969 13.68 29.69 -11.08
N GLN A 970 12.68 29.25 -11.82
CA GLN A 970 11.35 29.83 -11.81
C GLN A 970 10.52 29.18 -10.71
N GLY A 971 9.69 29.97 -10.05
CA GLY A 971 8.71 29.52 -9.10
C GLY A 971 7.28 29.71 -9.59
N GLN A 972 6.33 29.48 -8.71
CA GLN A 972 4.91 29.66 -8.98
C GLN A 972 4.62 31.12 -9.34
N ALA A 973 4.05 31.36 -10.49
CA ALA A 973 3.68 32.70 -10.93
C ALA A 973 2.50 33.27 -10.13
N VAL A 974 2.37 34.58 -10.10
CA VAL A 974 1.17 35.27 -9.64
C VAL A 974 0.13 35.22 -10.77
N ASP A 975 -1.08 34.72 -10.47
CA ASP A 975 -2.17 34.70 -11.45
C ASP A 975 -2.52 36.10 -11.92
N GLU A 976 -2.63 36.27 -13.25
CA GLU A 976 -2.96 37.54 -13.86
C GLU A 976 -4.40 37.94 -13.61
N ASP A 977 -5.33 37.01 -13.72
CA ASP A 977 -6.75 37.21 -13.54
C ASP A 977 -7.30 36.32 -12.44
N VAL A 978 -7.87 36.92 -11.41
CA VAL A 978 -8.39 36.23 -10.24
C VAL A 978 -9.83 36.71 -9.96
N MET A 979 -10.73 35.78 -9.75
CA MET A 979 -12.04 36.03 -9.18
C MET A 979 -11.94 36.09 -7.65
N VAL A 980 -12.33 37.19 -7.06
CA VAL A 980 -12.33 37.39 -5.63
C VAL A 980 -13.77 37.57 -5.12
N GLY A 981 -14.09 36.93 -4.00
CA GLY A 981 -15.43 37.05 -3.41
C GLY A 981 -15.43 36.82 -1.93
N ASP A 982 -16.37 37.44 -1.23
CA ASP A 982 -16.61 37.18 0.18
C ASP A 982 -18.10 37.09 0.50
N ILE A 983 -18.43 36.38 1.57
CA ILE A 983 -19.75 36.32 2.16
C ILE A 983 -19.60 36.18 3.68
N GLY A 984 -20.46 36.88 4.43
CA GLY A 984 -20.43 36.79 5.88
C GLY A 984 -21.61 37.41 6.56
N VAL A 985 -21.62 37.26 7.87
CA VAL A 985 -22.65 37.82 8.74
C VAL A 985 -22.02 38.77 9.77
N SER A 986 -22.70 39.85 10.05
CA SER A 986 -22.35 40.85 11.07
C SER A 986 -23.46 40.87 12.11
N VAL A 987 -23.13 40.64 13.37
CA VAL A 987 -24.07 40.59 14.47
C VAL A 987 -23.76 41.71 15.47
N GLN A 988 -24.69 42.61 15.69
CA GLN A 988 -24.56 43.64 16.71
C GLN A 988 -24.84 43.03 18.10
N LEU A 989 -23.79 42.77 18.89
CA LEU A 989 -23.89 42.17 20.22
C LEU A 989 -24.39 43.20 21.26
N SER A 990 -24.00 44.46 21.12
CA SER A 990 -24.43 45.59 21.96
C SER A 990 -24.33 46.88 21.18
N ARG A 991 -24.71 48.03 21.79
CA ARG A 991 -24.52 49.33 21.15
C ARG A 991 -23.07 49.67 20.82
N ALA A 992 -22.13 49.05 21.57
CA ALA A 992 -20.70 49.30 21.41
C ALA A 992 -19.95 48.14 20.70
N ALA A 993 -20.54 46.94 20.62
CA ALA A 993 -19.82 45.75 20.15
C ALA A 993 -20.49 45.07 18.98
N THR A 994 -19.73 44.76 17.95
CA THR A 994 -20.18 44.01 16.76
C THR A 994 -19.21 42.84 16.50
N LEU A 995 -19.76 41.70 16.20
CA LEU A 995 -19.01 40.49 15.75
C LEU A 995 -19.33 40.20 14.29
N ASP A 996 -18.29 40.05 13.49
CA ASP A 996 -18.39 39.67 12.10
C ASP A 996 -17.74 38.31 11.91
N VAL A 997 -18.36 37.41 11.12
CA VAL A 997 -17.80 36.14 10.69
C VAL A 997 -17.99 36.02 9.20
N GLY A 998 -16.95 35.71 8.49
CA GLY A 998 -16.97 35.65 7.03
C GLY A 998 -16.09 34.56 6.44
N TYR A 999 -16.44 34.20 5.22
CA TYR A 999 -15.65 33.38 4.32
C TYR A 999 -15.24 34.23 3.13
N GLN A 1000 -14.01 34.02 2.65
CA GLN A 1000 -13.45 34.68 1.47
C GLN A 1000 -12.78 33.65 0.57
N GLY A 1001 -12.98 33.75 -0.73
CA GLY A 1001 -12.37 32.94 -1.77
C GLY A 1001 -11.64 33.79 -2.81
N GLN A 1002 -10.51 33.26 -3.30
CA GLN A 1002 -9.80 33.78 -4.46
C GLN A 1002 -9.53 32.61 -5.40
N TYR A 1003 -9.92 32.75 -6.67
CA TYR A 1003 -9.86 31.68 -7.66
C TYR A 1003 -9.26 32.24 -8.96
N GLY A 1004 -8.03 31.84 -9.20
CA GLY A 1004 -7.28 32.09 -10.42
C GLY A 1004 -7.18 30.88 -11.32
N ALA A 1005 -6.33 30.92 -12.30
CA ALA A 1005 -6.03 29.80 -13.19
C ALA A 1005 -5.32 28.67 -12.44
N ASP A 1006 -4.29 29.03 -11.69
CA ASP A 1006 -3.42 28.11 -10.97
C ASP A 1006 -3.56 28.18 -9.45
N THR A 1007 -4.05 29.30 -8.93
CA THR A 1007 -4.14 29.57 -7.51
C THR A 1007 -5.59 29.49 -7.00
N ARG A 1008 -5.78 28.83 -5.85
CA ARG A 1008 -7.01 28.80 -5.08
C ARG A 1008 -6.70 29.11 -3.63
N VAL A 1009 -7.30 30.19 -3.10
CA VAL A 1009 -7.18 30.56 -1.69
C VAL A 1009 -8.57 30.61 -1.08
N ASN A 1010 -8.73 29.94 0.06
CA ASN A 1010 -9.95 29.94 0.85
C ASN A 1010 -9.61 30.45 2.26
N SER A 1011 -10.37 31.37 2.79
CA SER A 1011 -10.13 31.96 4.10
C SER A 1011 -11.41 32.03 4.91
N VAL A 1012 -11.27 31.86 6.21
CA VAL A 1012 -12.32 32.13 7.19
C VAL A 1012 -11.79 33.17 8.16
N ASN A 1013 -12.63 34.14 8.51
CA ASN A 1013 -12.26 35.22 9.42
C ASN A 1013 -13.33 35.49 10.46
N ALA A 1014 -12.90 36.02 11.62
CA ALA A 1014 -13.79 36.54 12.67
C ALA A 1014 -13.21 37.84 13.17
N ASN A 1015 -14.07 38.90 13.21
CA ASN A 1015 -13.71 40.24 13.63
C ASN A 1015 -14.60 40.69 14.79
N LEU A 1016 -13.98 41.17 15.83
CA LEU A 1016 -14.67 41.81 16.94
C LEU A 1016 -14.32 43.30 16.99
N ARG A 1017 -15.33 44.12 16.96
CA ARG A 1017 -15.21 45.60 16.97
C ARG A 1017 -15.89 46.18 18.20
N TRP A 1018 -15.23 47.14 18.84
CA TRP A 1018 -15.69 47.88 19.98
C TRP A 1018 -15.59 49.40 19.72
N SER A 1019 -16.68 50.10 19.79
CA SER A 1019 -16.75 51.55 19.60
C SER A 1019 -17.06 52.29 20.94
N PHE A 1020 -16.38 53.41 21.20
CA PHE A 1020 -16.53 54.18 22.44
C PHE A 1020 -16.22 55.66 22.24
#